data_10eadf7ea6ddf7e27bd9607fbbc07f87
#
_entry.id   10eadf7ea6ddf7e27bd9607fbbc07f87
#
_cell.length_a   1.000
_cell.length_b   1.000
_cell.length_c   1.000
_cell.angle_alpha   90.00
_cell.angle_beta   90.00
_cell.angle_gamma   90.00
#
_symmetry.space_group_name_H-M   'P 1'
#
loop_
_entity.id
_entity.type
_entity.pdbx_description
1 polymer ?
#
loop_
_entity_poly.entity_id
_entity_poly.type
_entity_poly.pdbx_seq_one_letter_code
_entity_poly.pdbx_strand_id
1 'polypeptide(L)'
;MPEKLPEIVRNQPEDKPYLVTGRRIYVIGAQDGGFPQRGEHMPHEMWGIWLPPIKLFNGFWLWLEDDWIGKADRFVMEPFGCRFVYERKEIELERFQWAAHTRGAMALELTVRNLTQAPVQKSLALVIESNLMPVWLSERMGRKDGKDSVSCDLEKGLAAWKDQENPWSAVMICDQPLDAFELLEESRTGSGQRPCGSAGKACDRQGYKNENTSCCKVSFSARLAAGESKRFSFFFGGSVCSRQEAGEQAGALMENRQELLEEKRERYLELGGRASLSFAGEPVLEQMYRWNQFINDWIQCEIPGVGEGVVAGYAEFPWWFGNDTNYILPALLMQGEVAICKETLRLLRRASLKVNGNGRVIHEMSNNGVVFYEGMTTETPQFADCVWQIYCFEGDESFLEEMYDFCREGMRWIESVSEEGLPRGYGISEVAGLDCMCCDVAILAVRGYEVMSKMAKALGREADASCFEEKFCATWEIFHREFFIPETGFYGDMVAGREEIIKRAESWKHSLKSFPITPEDEIVGEASCKQDKSPRESKEKERLCRRMENVIRLAKETEPKSRRAYQLFGLGHSTIAVEFGYVTGKQARELLAAQEQWREKECFQIDGIMPLALGRRMQAYGYSREPEKILQVLRQTGEGFGAVMPGATSEIYPDRGCFVQGWNSFATMWPYFSVIFGVRPRAGQKELILQPCICPDMGKISLTGVMIAGRPFSFFLDFEEGRGRIRVEIPSAQWRVNLVWEEEQDGKPELVVEVCDAKA
;
A
#
# COMPACT_ATOMS: atom_id res chain seq x y z
N MET A 1 -6.00 22.70 -13.85
CA MET A 1 -5.69 22.10 -12.54
C MET A 1 -6.92 22.23 -11.64
N PRO A 2 -7.22 21.30 -10.75
CA PRO A 2 -8.31 21.50 -9.80
C PRO A 2 -7.97 22.70 -8.91
N GLU A 3 -8.88 23.68 -8.83
CA GLU A 3 -8.68 24.90 -8.03
C GLU A 3 -8.63 24.62 -6.52
N LYS A 4 -9.13 23.46 -6.06
CA LYS A 4 -9.21 23.11 -4.63
C LYS A 4 -8.87 21.63 -4.42
N LEU A 5 -8.05 21.36 -3.39
CA LEU A 5 -7.81 19.99 -2.90
C LEU A 5 -9.10 19.41 -2.27
N PRO A 6 -9.30 18.09 -2.36
CA PRO A 6 -10.47 17.46 -1.74
C PRO A 6 -10.34 17.43 -0.22
N GLU A 7 -11.49 17.42 0.44
CA GLU A 7 -11.60 17.20 1.87
C GLU A 7 -12.70 16.18 2.17
N ILE A 8 -12.52 15.40 3.23
CA ILE A 8 -13.55 14.50 3.76
C ILE A 8 -13.83 14.88 5.20
N VAL A 9 -15.10 15.19 5.50
CA VAL A 9 -15.55 15.61 6.82
C VAL A 9 -16.27 14.46 7.52
N ARG A 10 -15.95 14.25 8.79
CA ARG A 10 -16.65 13.34 9.71
C ARG A 10 -17.17 14.12 10.92
N ASN A 11 -18.47 14.13 11.09
CA ASN A 11 -19.11 14.65 12.31
C ASN A 11 -19.20 13.51 13.33
N GLN A 12 -18.96 13.80 14.61
CA GLN A 12 -18.91 12.81 15.69
C GLN A 12 -17.99 11.63 15.34
N PRO A 13 -16.69 11.90 15.07
CA PRO A 13 -15.76 10.88 14.59
C PRO A 13 -15.55 9.78 15.63
N GLU A 14 -15.35 8.56 15.11
CA GLU A 14 -15.02 7.38 15.90
C GLU A 14 -13.50 7.28 16.14
N ASP A 15 -13.08 6.30 16.93
CA ASP A 15 -11.65 5.98 17.17
C ASP A 15 -10.98 5.23 16.00
N LYS A 16 -11.42 5.50 14.75
CA LYS A 16 -10.84 4.99 13.53
C LYS A 16 -9.56 5.76 13.16
N PRO A 17 -8.62 5.13 12.41
CA PRO A 17 -7.33 5.75 12.11
C PRO A 17 -7.43 7.00 11.23
N TYR A 18 -6.45 7.87 11.40
CA TYR A 18 -6.04 8.86 10.41
C TYR A 18 -4.53 8.77 10.19
N LEU A 19 -4.06 9.27 9.05
CA LEU A 19 -2.66 9.30 8.67
C LEU A 19 -2.27 10.71 8.22
N VAL A 20 -1.14 11.21 8.73
CA VAL A 20 -0.48 12.42 8.23
C VAL A 20 0.97 12.06 7.93
N THR A 21 1.44 12.30 6.71
CA THR A 21 2.77 11.87 6.26
C THR A 21 3.62 13.01 5.71
N GLY A 22 4.93 12.88 5.87
CA GLY A 22 5.97 13.36 4.99
C GLY A 22 6.85 12.18 4.61
N ARG A 23 7.85 12.36 3.76
CA ARG A 23 8.76 11.27 3.37
C ARG A 23 9.60 10.73 4.54
N ARG A 24 9.80 11.51 5.60
CA ARG A 24 10.68 11.18 6.74
C ARG A 24 9.97 11.06 8.08
N ILE A 25 8.69 11.41 8.16
CA ILE A 25 7.91 11.38 9.40
C ILE A 25 6.46 11.07 9.08
N TYR A 26 5.80 10.29 9.95
CA TYR A 26 4.37 10.09 9.85
C TYR A 26 3.70 10.05 11.22
N VAL A 27 2.40 10.32 11.24
CA VAL A 27 1.55 10.32 12.43
C VAL A 27 0.34 9.45 12.17
N ILE A 28 0.11 8.49 13.05
CA ILE A 28 -1.09 7.67 13.09
C ILE A 28 -1.78 7.88 14.42
N GLY A 29 -3.01 8.36 14.39
CA GLY A 29 -3.87 8.53 15.55
C GLY A 29 -5.33 8.25 15.20
N ALA A 30 -6.25 8.54 16.12
CA ALA A 30 -7.68 8.33 15.94
C ALA A 30 -8.39 9.61 15.50
N GLN A 31 -9.39 9.47 14.63
CA GLN A 31 -10.20 10.59 14.12
C GLN A 31 -10.93 11.35 15.24
N ASP A 32 -11.17 10.72 16.38
CA ASP A 32 -11.73 11.38 17.57
C ASP A 32 -10.73 12.26 18.33
N GLY A 33 -9.47 12.31 17.87
CA GLY A 33 -8.40 13.13 18.43
C GLY A 33 -7.47 12.42 19.40
N GLY A 34 -7.71 11.14 19.69
CA GLY A 34 -6.89 10.31 20.57
C GLY A 34 -5.72 9.63 19.87
N PHE A 35 -4.90 8.94 20.67
CA PHE A 35 -3.80 8.08 20.20
C PHE A 35 -3.90 6.73 20.91
N PRO A 36 -4.80 5.84 20.46
CA PRO A 36 -4.86 4.48 20.99
C PRO A 36 -3.60 3.72 20.60
N GLN A 37 -3.09 2.89 21.52
CA GLN A 37 -1.94 2.05 21.24
C GLN A 37 -2.45 0.78 20.56
N ARG A 38 -2.18 0.67 19.25
CA ARG A 38 -2.63 -0.41 18.37
C ARG A 38 -1.48 -0.91 17.50
N GLY A 39 -1.67 -2.08 16.93
CA GLY A 39 -0.78 -2.75 16.00
C GLY A 39 -0.77 -4.23 16.24
N GLU A 40 -0.61 -5.01 15.19
CA GLU A 40 -0.51 -6.46 15.22
C GLU A 40 0.95 -6.88 15.08
N HIS A 41 1.67 -6.33 14.13
CA HIS A 41 3.05 -6.68 13.81
C HIS A 41 4.04 -6.29 14.90
N MET A 42 3.94 -5.08 15.43
CA MET A 42 4.56 -4.66 16.69
C MET A 42 3.43 -4.41 17.69
N PRO A 43 3.07 -5.40 18.53
CA PRO A 43 1.88 -5.35 19.35
C PRO A 43 1.77 -4.08 20.18
N HIS A 44 0.69 -3.33 19.99
CA HIS A 44 0.40 -2.05 20.65
C HIS A 44 1.35 -0.89 20.34
N GLU A 45 2.27 -1.01 19.35
CA GLU A 45 3.29 0.02 19.11
C GLU A 45 3.27 0.64 17.70
N MET A 46 2.40 0.18 16.77
CA MET A 46 2.40 0.68 15.39
C MET A 46 1.88 2.11 15.26
N TRP A 47 0.99 2.55 16.15
CA TRP A 47 0.41 3.90 16.12
C TRP A 47 1.27 4.90 16.90
N GLY A 48 1.08 6.19 16.63
CA GLY A 48 1.83 7.29 17.22
C GLY A 48 2.57 8.13 16.19
N ILE A 49 3.66 8.74 16.60
CA ILE A 49 4.51 9.60 15.76
C ILE A 49 5.84 8.90 15.51
N TRP A 50 6.12 8.65 14.23
CA TRP A 50 7.29 7.92 13.78
C TRP A 50 8.20 8.77 12.92
N LEU A 51 9.48 8.71 13.17
CA LEU A 51 10.58 9.14 12.31
C LEU A 51 11.40 7.89 11.94
N PRO A 52 11.00 7.11 10.94
CA PRO A 52 11.71 5.88 10.65
C PRO A 52 13.25 6.09 10.57
N PRO A 53 14.07 5.24 11.22
CA PRO A 53 13.73 3.93 11.78
C PRO A 53 13.43 3.95 13.30
N ILE A 54 12.92 5.04 13.86
CA ILE A 54 12.50 5.11 15.27
C ILE A 54 11.10 5.68 15.42
N LYS A 55 10.44 5.30 16.50
CA LYS A 55 9.28 6.00 17.02
C LYS A 55 9.73 7.20 17.86
N LEU A 56 8.95 8.27 17.88
CA LEU A 56 9.23 9.44 18.70
C LEU A 56 8.26 9.54 19.88
N PHE A 57 6.96 9.38 19.60
CA PHE A 57 5.93 9.57 20.60
C PHE A 57 4.80 8.54 20.44
N ASN A 58 4.24 8.09 21.56
CA ASN A 58 2.97 7.39 21.59
C ASN A 58 1.82 8.30 21.20
N GLY A 59 1.94 9.59 21.49
CA GLY A 59 0.98 10.60 21.12
C GLY A 59 1.01 11.84 22.01
N PHE A 60 0.03 12.72 21.79
CA PHE A 60 -0.22 13.89 22.61
C PHE A 60 -1.73 14.08 22.79
N TRP A 61 -2.11 14.64 23.94
CA TRP A 61 -3.51 14.87 24.31
C TRP A 61 -3.71 16.31 24.75
N LEU A 62 -4.80 16.92 24.27
CA LEU A 62 -5.20 18.26 24.65
C LEU A 62 -5.95 18.25 25.97
N TRP A 63 -5.56 19.13 26.89
CA TRP A 63 -6.26 19.39 28.12
C TRP A 63 -6.80 20.82 28.13
N LEU A 64 -8.01 20.97 28.61
CA LEU A 64 -8.67 22.24 28.85
C LEU A 64 -8.92 22.35 30.34
N GLU A 65 -8.45 23.44 30.96
CA GLU A 65 -8.36 23.56 32.43
C GLU A 65 -7.50 22.38 32.98
N ASP A 66 -8.01 21.58 33.87
CA ASP A 66 -7.25 20.49 34.48
C ASP A 66 -7.70 19.09 34.00
N ASP A 67 -8.43 19.00 32.90
CA ASP A 67 -8.97 17.74 32.42
C ASP A 67 -8.79 17.59 30.89
N TRP A 68 -8.87 16.36 30.44
CA TRP A 68 -8.85 16.06 29.02
C TRP A 68 -10.04 16.73 28.30
N ILE A 69 -9.77 17.36 27.16
CA ILE A 69 -10.78 18.11 26.40
C ILE A 69 -11.92 17.21 25.85
N GLY A 70 -11.71 15.89 25.79
CA GLY A 70 -12.66 14.94 25.24
C GLY A 70 -12.45 14.68 23.75
N LYS A 71 -13.40 13.95 23.16
CA LYS A 71 -13.40 13.65 21.73
C LYS A 71 -13.66 14.90 20.90
N ALA A 72 -13.10 14.91 19.68
CA ALA A 72 -13.42 15.92 18.69
C ALA A 72 -14.89 15.80 18.24
N ASP A 73 -15.54 16.92 18.02
CA ASP A 73 -16.90 16.97 17.48
C ASP A 73 -16.91 16.83 15.96
N ARG A 74 -15.83 17.26 15.30
CA ARG A 74 -15.65 17.16 13.86
C ARG A 74 -14.19 16.87 13.51
N PHE A 75 -14.00 16.01 12.54
CA PHE A 75 -12.73 15.67 11.92
C PHE A 75 -12.77 16.00 10.43
N VAL A 76 -11.70 16.58 9.90
CA VAL A 76 -11.54 16.89 8.47
C VAL A 76 -10.21 16.31 7.99
N MET A 77 -10.26 15.44 6.99
CA MET A 77 -9.09 14.89 6.32
C MET A 77 -8.83 15.65 5.02
N GLU A 78 -7.63 16.15 4.85
CA GLU A 78 -7.10 16.76 3.64
C GLU A 78 -5.86 15.98 3.18
N PRO A 79 -5.46 16.01 1.89
CA PRO A 79 -4.29 15.26 1.44
C PRO A 79 -2.97 15.63 2.15
N PHE A 80 -2.86 16.85 2.63
CA PHE A 80 -1.64 17.39 3.25
C PHE A 80 -1.69 17.47 4.77
N GLY A 81 -2.83 17.15 5.41
CA GLY A 81 -2.99 17.21 6.85
C GLY A 81 -4.41 16.92 7.32
N CYS A 82 -4.67 17.12 8.61
CA CYS A 82 -6.00 16.91 9.17
C CYS A 82 -6.34 17.95 10.23
N ARG A 83 -7.65 18.22 10.39
CA ARG A 83 -8.20 19.12 11.40
C ARG A 83 -9.16 18.39 12.31
N PHE A 84 -9.14 18.81 13.58
CA PHE A 84 -10.07 18.40 14.63
C PHE A 84 -10.70 19.65 15.23
N VAL A 85 -12.01 19.65 15.37
CA VAL A 85 -12.75 20.77 15.99
C VAL A 85 -13.39 20.26 17.27
N TYR A 86 -13.18 21.02 18.34
CA TYR A 86 -13.75 20.77 19.66
C TYR A 86 -14.65 21.94 20.05
N GLU A 87 -15.95 21.71 20.07
CA GLU A 87 -16.95 22.71 20.48
C GLU A 87 -17.18 22.58 21.98
N ARG A 88 -16.82 23.58 22.76
CA ARG A 88 -16.99 23.64 24.22
C ARG A 88 -17.79 24.88 24.55
N LYS A 89 -18.42 24.90 25.71
CA LYS A 89 -19.44 25.90 26.10
C LYS A 89 -19.06 27.36 25.80
N GLU A 90 -17.79 27.73 26.00
CA GLU A 90 -17.32 29.11 25.88
C GLU A 90 -16.31 29.31 24.75
N ILE A 91 -15.72 28.23 24.28
CA ILE A 91 -14.67 28.26 23.24
C ILE A 91 -14.89 27.18 22.16
N GLU A 92 -14.45 27.51 20.98
CA GLU A 92 -14.14 26.53 19.94
C GLU A 92 -12.62 26.37 19.86
N LEU A 93 -12.13 25.16 19.79
CA LEU A 93 -10.74 24.87 19.57
C LEU A 93 -10.59 24.06 18.28
N GLU A 94 -9.77 24.57 17.35
CA GLU A 94 -9.34 23.84 16.17
C GLU A 94 -7.91 23.36 16.35
N ARG A 95 -7.66 22.07 16.11
CA ARG A 95 -6.35 21.44 16.04
C ARG A 95 -6.05 21.08 14.60
N PHE A 96 -5.05 21.70 13.99
CA PHE A 96 -4.56 21.35 12.66
C PHE A 96 -3.18 20.68 12.76
N GLN A 97 -3.01 19.56 12.05
CA GLN A 97 -1.76 18.78 12.01
C GLN A 97 -1.30 18.57 10.58
N TRP A 98 -0.01 18.73 10.35
CA TRP A 98 0.63 18.41 9.08
C TRP A 98 2.11 18.08 9.28
N ALA A 99 2.65 17.25 8.38
CA ALA A 99 4.07 16.87 8.37
C ALA A 99 4.79 17.56 7.21
N ALA A 100 6.02 18.03 7.45
CA ALA A 100 6.85 18.56 6.37
C ALA A 100 7.17 17.46 5.34
N HIS A 101 7.19 17.80 4.05
CA HIS A 101 7.34 16.80 3.00
C HIS A 101 8.69 16.07 3.07
N THR A 102 9.81 16.81 3.15
CA THR A 102 11.17 16.23 3.09
C THR A 102 11.95 16.31 4.41
N ARG A 103 11.31 16.75 5.51
CA ARG A 103 11.98 16.92 6.81
C ARG A 103 11.44 15.93 7.84
N GLY A 104 12.28 15.59 8.82
CA GLY A 104 11.89 14.81 10.00
C GLY A 104 11.14 15.66 11.03
N ALA A 105 10.13 16.41 10.61
CA ALA A 105 9.38 17.32 11.47
C ALA A 105 7.91 17.44 11.09
N MET A 106 7.05 17.71 12.10
CA MET A 106 5.63 17.98 11.95
C MET A 106 5.20 19.21 12.75
N ALA A 107 4.12 19.85 12.31
CA ALA A 107 3.48 20.96 13.00
C ALA A 107 2.11 20.56 13.58
N LEU A 108 1.83 21.11 14.75
CA LEU A 108 0.54 21.08 15.43
C LEU A 108 0.12 22.53 15.70
N GLU A 109 -0.94 22.99 15.08
CA GLU A 109 -1.46 24.34 15.25
C GLU A 109 -2.79 24.28 16.00
N LEU A 110 -2.89 25.01 17.11
CA LEU A 110 -4.09 25.11 17.93
C LEU A 110 -4.66 26.53 17.81
N THR A 111 -5.87 26.65 17.30
CA THR A 111 -6.61 27.93 17.27
C THR A 111 -7.74 27.88 18.29
N VAL A 112 -7.69 28.73 19.27
CA VAL A 112 -8.72 28.85 20.33
C VAL A 112 -9.53 30.11 20.06
N ARG A 113 -10.85 29.97 19.92
CA ARG A 113 -11.80 31.05 19.65
C ARG A 113 -12.77 31.23 20.80
N ASN A 114 -12.96 32.47 21.29
CA ASN A 114 -13.97 32.78 22.24
C ASN A 114 -15.36 32.90 21.56
N LEU A 115 -16.30 32.07 21.96
CA LEU A 115 -17.68 32.07 21.45
C LEU A 115 -18.62 32.99 22.21
N THR A 116 -18.16 33.60 23.30
CA THR A 116 -18.99 34.46 24.18
C THR A 116 -18.87 35.94 23.83
N GLN A 117 -19.77 36.73 24.40
CA GLN A 117 -19.76 38.19 24.31
C GLN A 117 -18.93 38.88 25.41
N ALA A 118 -18.24 38.11 26.25
CA ALA A 118 -17.40 38.60 27.35
C ALA A 118 -15.96 38.05 27.18
N PRO A 119 -14.93 38.74 27.72
CA PRO A 119 -13.58 38.19 27.74
C PRO A 119 -13.52 36.87 28.52
N VAL A 120 -12.75 35.91 28.02
CA VAL A 120 -12.50 34.62 28.69
C VAL A 120 -10.99 34.40 28.85
N GLN A 121 -10.63 33.71 29.94
CA GLN A 121 -9.27 33.19 30.12
C GLN A 121 -9.37 31.68 30.28
N LYS A 122 -8.55 30.95 29.51
CA LYS A 122 -8.51 29.48 29.52
C LYS A 122 -7.09 29.01 29.74
N SER A 123 -6.95 28.00 30.60
CA SER A 123 -5.73 27.23 30.76
C SER A 123 -5.78 26.02 29.81
N LEU A 124 -4.75 25.83 29.06
CA LEU A 124 -4.62 24.75 28.09
C LEU A 124 -3.31 23.99 28.36
N ALA A 125 -3.31 22.71 28.04
CA ALA A 125 -2.07 21.95 28.08
C ALA A 125 -2.01 20.88 27.00
N LEU A 126 -0.78 20.52 26.62
CA LEU A 126 -0.47 19.27 25.92
C LEU A 126 0.14 18.30 26.91
N VAL A 127 -0.48 17.13 27.04
CA VAL A 127 0.13 15.97 27.67
C VAL A 127 0.80 15.16 26.56
N ILE A 128 2.12 14.97 26.65
CA ILE A 128 2.93 14.34 25.61
C ILE A 128 3.61 13.12 26.21
N GLU A 129 3.45 11.97 25.58
CA GLU A 129 4.12 10.71 25.96
C GLU A 129 5.15 10.34 24.89
N SER A 130 6.44 10.39 25.26
CA SER A 130 7.50 9.91 24.38
C SER A 130 7.55 8.38 24.34
N ASN A 131 8.12 7.86 23.26
CA ASN A 131 8.48 6.46 23.12
C ASN A 131 9.58 6.35 22.05
N LEU A 132 10.81 6.71 22.46
CA LEU A 132 11.99 6.70 21.56
C LEU A 132 12.47 5.26 21.35
N MET A 133 11.66 4.46 20.69
CA MET A 133 11.93 3.04 20.47
C MET A 133 12.32 2.77 19.01
N PRO A 134 13.12 1.70 18.77
CA PRO A 134 13.50 1.33 17.41
C PRO A 134 12.35 0.63 16.67
N VAL A 135 12.42 0.69 15.34
CA VAL A 135 11.56 -0.11 14.48
C VAL A 135 11.86 -1.61 14.62
N TRP A 136 10.95 -2.43 14.15
CA TRP A 136 11.04 -3.89 14.07
C TRP A 136 12.39 -4.38 13.55
N LEU A 137 12.89 -5.51 14.10
CA LEU A 137 14.18 -6.17 13.82
C LEU A 137 15.43 -5.39 14.25
N SER A 138 15.31 -4.34 15.02
CA SER A 138 16.48 -3.57 15.48
C SER A 138 17.36 -4.32 16.48
N GLU A 139 16.79 -5.33 17.16
CA GLU A 139 17.55 -6.27 17.99
C GLU A 139 18.63 -7.04 17.21
N ARG A 140 18.39 -7.31 15.92
CA ARG A 140 19.41 -7.92 15.04
C ARG A 140 20.60 -7.01 14.75
N MET A 141 20.47 -5.71 15.01
CA MET A 141 21.53 -4.71 14.96
C MET A 141 22.14 -4.43 16.33
N GLY A 142 21.73 -5.15 17.37
CA GLY A 142 22.14 -4.90 18.75
C GLY A 142 21.57 -3.61 19.34
N ARG A 143 20.52 -3.04 18.76
CA ARG A 143 19.83 -1.87 19.27
C ARG A 143 18.85 -2.30 20.36
N LYS A 144 18.83 -1.54 21.47
CA LYS A 144 17.91 -1.73 22.59
C LYS A 144 17.16 -0.46 22.83
N ASP A 145 15.93 -0.60 23.24
CA ASP A 145 15.09 0.47 23.74
C ASP A 145 15.57 0.91 25.11
N GLY A 146 15.95 2.17 25.26
CA GLY A 146 16.41 2.77 26.52
C GLY A 146 15.31 3.57 27.19
N LYS A 147 15.56 3.96 28.45
CA LYS A 147 14.60 4.81 29.17
C LYS A 147 14.65 6.24 28.63
N ASP A 148 13.49 6.80 28.34
CA ASP A 148 13.36 8.18 27.93
C ASP A 148 13.51 9.15 29.10
N SER A 149 14.12 10.30 28.83
CA SER A 149 14.19 11.45 29.74
C SER A 149 13.72 12.71 29.02
N VAL A 150 13.09 13.63 29.73
CA VAL A 150 12.60 14.90 29.18
C VAL A 150 13.15 16.08 29.98
N SER A 151 13.45 17.18 29.27
CA SER A 151 13.82 18.47 29.84
C SER A 151 13.02 19.57 29.16
N CYS A 152 12.75 20.67 29.88
CA CYS A 152 11.98 21.81 29.35
C CYS A 152 12.68 23.14 29.66
N ASP A 153 12.61 24.06 28.69
CA ASP A 153 12.97 25.46 28.82
C ASP A 153 11.70 26.29 28.55
N LEU A 154 11.06 26.78 29.59
CA LEU A 154 9.77 27.46 29.51
C LEU A 154 9.83 28.76 28.73
N GLU A 155 10.93 29.54 28.87
CA GLU A 155 11.09 30.82 28.21
C GLU A 155 11.24 30.66 26.69
N LYS A 156 11.91 29.57 26.26
CA LYS A 156 12.06 29.24 24.84
C LYS A 156 10.89 28.40 24.29
N GLY A 157 9.92 28.04 25.10
CA GLY A 157 8.85 27.14 24.69
C GLY A 157 9.33 25.77 24.22
N LEU A 158 10.46 25.28 24.75
CA LEU A 158 11.15 24.11 24.25
C LEU A 158 11.06 22.94 25.23
N ALA A 159 10.60 21.78 24.74
CA ALA A 159 10.75 20.50 25.44
C ALA A 159 11.57 19.54 24.58
N ALA A 160 12.43 18.74 25.23
CA ALA A 160 13.32 17.83 24.53
C ALA A 160 13.43 16.49 25.26
N TRP A 161 13.24 15.42 24.50
CA TRP A 161 13.34 14.05 24.94
C TRP A 161 14.62 13.40 24.41
N LYS A 162 15.18 12.49 25.19
CA LYS A 162 16.39 11.74 24.85
C LYS A 162 16.28 10.33 25.39
N ASP A 163 16.58 9.35 24.56
CA ASP A 163 16.83 7.97 24.97
C ASP A 163 18.17 7.85 25.70
N GLN A 164 18.25 7.04 26.76
CA GLN A 164 19.46 6.91 27.59
C GLN A 164 20.51 5.98 27.01
N GLU A 165 20.12 5.01 26.19
CA GLU A 165 20.99 4.00 25.57
C GLU A 165 21.44 4.39 24.16
N ASN A 166 20.65 5.23 23.47
CA ASN A 166 20.88 5.62 22.09
C ASN A 166 20.99 7.16 21.93
N PRO A 167 21.55 7.65 20.81
CA PRO A 167 21.60 9.09 20.53
C PRO A 167 20.25 9.68 20.11
N TRP A 168 19.19 8.86 20.11
CA TRP A 168 17.86 9.25 19.64
C TRP A 168 17.28 10.40 20.47
N SER A 169 16.69 11.33 19.78
CA SER A 169 16.14 12.52 20.41
C SER A 169 14.90 13.01 19.68
N ALA A 170 13.98 13.59 20.43
CA ALA A 170 12.87 14.35 19.91
C ALA A 170 12.83 15.74 20.57
N VAL A 171 12.41 16.75 19.83
CA VAL A 171 12.28 18.13 20.31
C VAL A 171 10.90 18.67 19.91
N MET A 172 10.26 19.38 20.82
CA MET A 172 9.08 20.19 20.56
C MET A 172 9.42 21.67 20.86
N ILE A 173 9.10 22.57 19.93
CA ILE A 173 9.22 24.02 20.08
C ILE A 173 7.84 24.63 19.95
N CYS A 174 7.42 25.42 20.92
CA CYS A 174 6.23 26.27 20.82
C CYS A 174 6.63 27.66 20.32
N ASP A 175 5.83 28.30 19.47
CA ASP A 175 6.05 29.67 18.97
C ASP A 175 5.87 30.75 20.06
N GLN A 176 5.53 30.34 21.28
CA GLN A 176 5.37 31.20 22.45
C GLN A 176 5.97 30.54 23.70
N PRO A 177 6.37 31.31 24.74
CA PRO A 177 6.76 30.77 26.03
C PRO A 177 5.65 29.89 26.65
N LEU A 178 6.04 28.91 27.43
CA LEU A 178 5.14 28.03 28.17
C LEU A 178 4.95 28.55 29.61
N ASP A 179 3.76 28.37 30.15
CA ASP A 179 3.44 28.82 31.51
C ASP A 179 3.99 27.86 32.58
N ALA A 180 3.93 26.54 32.29
CA ALA A 180 4.38 25.50 33.24
C ALA A 180 4.80 24.22 32.53
N PHE A 181 5.63 23.45 33.22
CA PHE A 181 6.04 22.09 32.87
C PHE A 181 5.89 21.18 34.09
N GLU A 182 5.29 20.03 33.90
CA GLU A 182 5.12 19.00 34.93
C GLU A 182 5.52 17.64 34.35
N LEU A 183 6.38 16.92 35.07
CA LEU A 183 6.65 15.52 34.78
C LEU A 183 5.55 14.68 35.39
N LEU A 184 4.89 13.85 34.56
CA LEU A 184 3.79 13.00 35.02
C LEU A 184 4.36 11.60 35.33
N GLU A 185 4.21 11.17 36.59
CA GLU A 185 4.39 9.76 36.94
C GLU A 185 3.22 8.94 36.39
N GLU A 186 3.47 7.71 35.93
CA GLU A 186 2.42 6.83 35.35
C GLU A 186 1.17 6.64 36.23
N SER A 187 1.31 6.79 37.56
CA SER A 187 0.22 6.64 38.54
C SER A 187 -0.70 7.84 38.68
N ARG A 188 -0.37 9.01 38.09
CA ARG A 188 -1.12 10.26 38.27
C ARG A 188 -2.03 10.65 37.11
N THR A 189 -2.08 9.92 35.99
CA THR A 189 -3.20 10.05 35.06
C THR A 189 -4.44 9.49 35.76
N GLY A 190 -5.07 10.33 36.57
CA GLY A 190 -6.15 10.00 37.54
C GLY A 190 -7.17 9.07 36.89
N SER A 191 -7.58 8.07 37.64
CA SER A 191 -8.61 7.08 37.30
C SER A 191 -8.27 5.90 36.42
N GLY A 192 -7.01 5.56 36.19
CA GLY A 192 -6.67 4.34 35.40
C GLY A 192 -7.10 4.42 33.94
N GLN A 193 -7.59 5.56 33.51
CA GLN A 193 -7.92 5.88 32.12
C GLN A 193 -6.90 6.91 31.63
N ARG A 194 -5.88 6.45 30.90
CA ARG A 194 -5.28 7.34 29.90
C ARG A 194 -6.44 7.85 29.04
N PRO A 195 -6.42 9.10 28.54
CA PRO A 195 -7.43 9.57 27.61
C PRO A 195 -7.32 8.78 26.30
N CYS A 196 -7.77 7.55 26.37
CA CYS A 196 -8.00 6.67 25.24
C CYS A 196 -9.40 7.02 24.73
N GLY A 197 -9.52 7.42 23.48
CA GLY A 197 -10.73 7.96 22.88
C GLY A 197 -11.93 7.03 22.76
N SER A 198 -12.07 5.97 23.53
CA SER A 198 -13.25 5.12 23.52
C SER A 198 -14.03 5.26 24.82
N ALA A 199 -15.24 5.81 24.72
CA ALA A 199 -16.20 5.79 25.81
C ALA A 199 -16.47 4.36 26.26
N GLY A 200 -16.06 4.02 27.48
CA GLY A 200 -16.59 2.90 28.25
C GLY A 200 -15.91 1.54 28.12
N LYS A 201 -14.81 1.39 27.39
CA LYS A 201 -13.92 0.25 27.58
C LYS A 201 -12.54 0.79 27.91
N ALA A 202 -12.04 0.50 29.12
CA ALA A 202 -10.63 0.62 29.42
C ALA A 202 -9.87 0.01 28.24
N CYS A 203 -8.92 0.76 27.69
CA CYS A 203 -7.96 0.17 26.76
C CYS A 203 -7.31 -0.95 27.55
N ASP A 204 -7.68 -2.20 27.24
CA ASP A 204 -7.17 -3.38 27.92
C ASP A 204 -5.70 -3.55 27.53
N ARG A 205 -4.84 -2.74 28.15
CA ARG A 205 -3.43 -3.04 28.33
C ARG A 205 -3.28 -4.14 29.39
N GLN A 206 -4.00 -5.24 29.26
CA GLN A 206 -3.71 -6.39 30.08
C GLN A 206 -2.32 -6.91 29.73
N GLY A 207 -1.30 -6.34 30.40
CA GLY A 207 0.05 -6.84 30.44
C GLY A 207 1.12 -6.04 29.69
N TYR A 208 0.80 -5.05 28.82
CA TYR A 208 1.83 -4.27 28.13
C TYR A 208 2.09 -2.93 28.84
N LYS A 209 3.21 -2.86 29.56
CA LYS A 209 3.80 -1.61 30.05
C LYS A 209 5.13 -1.42 29.34
N ASN A 210 5.26 -0.40 28.51
CA ASN A 210 6.56 0.10 28.15
C ASN A 210 7.05 1.03 29.28
N GLU A 211 7.94 0.53 30.12
CA GLU A 211 8.50 1.27 31.26
C GLU A 211 9.54 2.32 30.82
N ASN A 212 9.88 2.35 29.54
CA ASN A 212 10.90 3.23 28.97
C ASN A 212 10.36 4.59 28.55
N THR A 213 9.05 4.77 28.49
CA THR A 213 8.39 6.04 28.09
C THR A 213 8.55 7.14 29.14
N SER A 214 8.48 8.41 28.72
CA SER A 214 8.40 9.57 29.59
C SER A 214 7.18 10.40 29.23
N CYS A 215 6.38 10.76 30.23
CA CYS A 215 5.16 11.56 30.06
C CYS A 215 5.31 12.93 30.74
N CYS A 216 4.96 14.00 30.04
CA CYS A 216 4.97 15.34 30.58
C CYS A 216 3.72 16.16 30.18
N LYS A 217 3.41 17.16 30.96
CA LYS A 217 2.37 18.16 30.69
C LYS A 217 3.05 19.52 30.49
N VAL A 218 2.82 20.15 29.35
CA VAL A 218 3.24 21.53 29.06
C VAL A 218 2.00 22.42 29.02
N SER A 219 1.97 23.49 29.82
CA SER A 219 0.80 24.34 29.99
C SER A 219 1.01 25.73 29.36
N PHE A 220 -0.07 26.30 28.83
CA PHE A 220 -0.10 27.62 28.20
C PHE A 220 -1.50 28.23 28.36
N SER A 221 -1.62 29.57 28.30
CA SER A 221 -2.87 30.28 28.57
C SER A 221 -3.35 31.09 27.37
N ALA A 222 -4.66 31.08 27.15
CA ALA A 222 -5.34 31.96 26.20
C ALA A 222 -6.21 32.99 26.96
N ARG A 223 -5.88 34.29 26.76
CA ARG A 223 -6.78 35.40 27.16
C ARG A 223 -7.36 35.94 25.87
N LEU A 224 -8.67 35.96 25.78
CA LEU A 224 -9.41 36.26 24.55
C LEU A 224 -10.53 37.28 24.86
N ALA A 225 -10.56 38.38 24.14
CA ALA A 225 -11.72 39.26 24.11
C ALA A 225 -12.93 38.56 23.47
N ALA A 226 -14.11 39.17 23.51
CA ALA A 226 -15.31 38.63 22.89
C ALA A 226 -15.09 38.36 21.40
N GLY A 227 -15.31 37.14 20.95
CA GLY A 227 -15.16 36.71 19.55
C GLY A 227 -13.70 36.61 19.05
N GLU A 228 -12.70 36.92 19.88
CA GLU A 228 -11.29 36.83 19.53
C GLU A 228 -10.83 35.39 19.38
N SER A 229 -9.81 35.21 18.49
CA SER A 229 -9.10 33.93 18.30
C SER A 229 -7.61 34.11 18.57
N LYS A 230 -6.99 33.12 19.20
CA LYS A 230 -5.55 33.06 19.42
C LYS A 230 -5.02 31.73 18.94
N ARG A 231 -3.85 31.74 18.29
CA ARG A 231 -3.18 30.53 17.81
C ARG A 231 -1.91 30.28 18.60
N PHE A 232 -1.64 29.00 18.84
CA PHE A 232 -0.41 28.44 19.36
C PHE A 232 0.10 27.39 18.36
N SER A 233 1.39 27.42 18.05
CA SER A 233 1.96 26.47 17.10
C SER A 233 3.09 25.70 17.76
N PHE A 234 3.05 24.38 17.65
CA PHE A 234 4.02 23.46 18.20
C PHE A 234 4.69 22.70 17.03
N PHE A 235 6.02 22.69 17.05
CA PHE A 235 6.82 22.08 15.99
C PHE A 235 7.63 20.94 16.59
N PHE A 236 7.35 19.71 16.13
CA PHE A 236 8.01 18.52 16.59
C PHE A 236 9.07 18.11 15.57
N GLY A 237 10.28 17.84 16.04
CA GLY A 237 11.37 17.31 15.23
C GLY A 237 12.03 16.12 15.90
N GLY A 238 12.55 15.20 15.11
CA GLY A 238 13.23 14.01 15.59
C GLY A 238 14.61 13.81 14.94
N SER A 239 15.47 13.04 15.60
CA SER A 239 16.76 12.61 15.07
C SER A 239 17.22 11.29 15.68
N VAL A 240 17.85 10.47 14.85
CA VAL A 240 18.58 9.26 15.29
C VAL A 240 20.01 9.54 15.73
N CYS A 241 20.49 10.78 15.54
CA CYS A 241 21.88 11.17 15.76
C CYS A 241 22.09 12.06 16.98
N SER A 242 21.22 13.07 17.18
CA SER A 242 21.41 14.04 18.25
C SER A 242 20.20 14.92 18.54
N ARG A 243 20.16 15.47 19.77
CA ARG A 243 19.19 16.51 20.16
C ARG A 243 19.32 17.79 19.31
N GLN A 244 20.56 18.14 18.91
CA GLN A 244 20.78 19.33 18.09
C GLN A 244 20.09 19.20 16.75
N GLU A 245 20.28 18.08 16.05
CA GLU A 245 19.62 17.81 14.77
C GLU A 245 18.09 17.78 14.90
N ALA A 246 17.55 17.14 15.95
CA ALA A 246 16.11 17.16 16.21
C ALA A 246 15.59 18.60 16.40
N GLY A 247 16.33 19.45 17.11
CA GLY A 247 16.04 20.86 17.28
C GLY A 247 16.11 21.65 15.98
N GLU A 248 17.10 21.37 15.12
CA GLU A 248 17.25 21.99 13.80
C GLU A 248 16.07 21.61 12.87
N GLN A 249 15.58 20.36 12.92
CA GLN A 249 14.39 19.95 12.15
C GLN A 249 13.13 20.73 12.60
N ALA A 250 12.88 20.80 13.91
CA ALA A 250 11.74 21.55 14.47
C ALA A 250 11.86 23.06 14.21
N GLY A 251 13.06 23.65 14.44
CA GLY A 251 13.34 25.07 14.22
C GLY A 251 13.18 25.50 12.78
N ALA A 252 13.71 24.73 11.84
CA ALA A 252 13.58 25.01 10.41
C ALA A 252 12.10 24.94 9.94
N LEU A 253 11.29 24.01 10.52
CA LEU A 253 9.87 23.97 10.25
C LEU A 253 9.15 25.19 10.83
N MET A 254 9.52 25.63 12.03
CA MET A 254 8.96 26.83 12.66
C MET A 254 9.26 28.10 11.83
N GLU A 255 10.51 28.28 11.43
CA GLU A 255 10.97 29.46 10.67
C GLU A 255 10.33 29.55 9.28
N ASN A 256 10.19 28.42 8.58
CA ASN A 256 9.70 28.35 7.20
C ASN A 256 8.29 27.74 7.09
N ARG A 257 7.51 27.78 8.18
CA ARG A 257 6.20 27.11 8.29
C ARG A 257 5.27 27.37 7.11
N GLN A 258 5.14 28.63 6.73
CA GLN A 258 4.17 29.07 5.73
C GLN A 258 4.58 28.60 4.33
N GLU A 259 5.85 28.73 4.02
CA GLU A 259 6.45 28.28 2.76
C GLU A 259 6.35 26.76 2.59
N LEU A 260 6.78 26.01 3.61
CA LEU A 260 6.74 24.53 3.58
C LEU A 260 5.30 23.95 3.53
N LEU A 261 4.34 24.63 4.15
CA LEU A 261 2.92 24.24 4.03
C LEU A 261 2.39 24.52 2.63
N GLU A 262 2.75 25.64 2.03
CA GLU A 262 2.32 25.98 0.66
C GLU A 262 2.97 25.08 -0.38
N GLU A 263 4.28 24.81 -0.29
CA GLU A 263 4.98 23.82 -1.13
C GLU A 263 4.27 22.47 -1.08
N LYS A 264 3.86 22.03 0.10
CA LYS A 264 3.13 20.76 0.26
C LYS A 264 1.76 20.81 -0.40
N ARG A 265 1.03 21.90 -0.31
CA ARG A 265 -0.27 22.08 -0.98
C ARG A 265 -0.11 22.10 -2.50
N GLU A 266 0.88 22.84 -3.02
CA GLU A 266 1.18 22.90 -4.45
C GLU A 266 1.53 21.52 -5.00
N ARG A 267 2.33 20.72 -4.28
CA ARG A 267 2.62 19.34 -4.65
C ARG A 267 1.33 18.51 -4.82
N TYR A 268 0.39 18.58 -3.88
CA TYR A 268 -0.86 17.82 -3.99
C TYR A 268 -1.80 18.36 -5.07
N LEU A 269 -1.79 19.65 -5.36
CA LEU A 269 -2.48 20.22 -6.52
C LEU A 269 -1.89 19.69 -7.83
N GLU A 270 -0.57 19.63 -7.92
CA GLU A 270 0.15 19.07 -9.07
C GLU A 270 -0.16 17.58 -9.25
N LEU A 271 -0.03 16.78 -8.19
CA LEU A 271 -0.35 15.34 -8.21
C LEU A 271 -1.80 15.08 -8.62
N GLY A 272 -2.76 15.86 -8.10
CA GLY A 272 -4.16 15.77 -8.49
C GLY A 272 -4.46 16.15 -9.93
N GLY A 273 -3.54 16.87 -10.59
CA GLY A 273 -3.61 17.21 -12.02
C GLY A 273 -2.96 16.17 -12.95
N ARG A 274 -2.16 15.24 -12.40
CA ARG A 274 -1.47 14.19 -13.15
C ARG A 274 -2.27 12.89 -13.13
N ALA A 275 -2.46 12.27 -14.29
CA ALA A 275 -3.29 11.07 -14.45
C ALA A 275 -4.67 11.24 -13.79
N SER A 276 -5.36 12.36 -14.06
CA SER A 276 -6.64 12.70 -13.43
C SER A 276 -7.80 12.00 -14.11
N LEU A 277 -8.69 11.38 -13.32
CA LEU A 277 -9.88 10.66 -13.80
C LEU A 277 -11.14 11.55 -13.68
N SER A 278 -11.98 11.52 -14.73
CA SER A 278 -13.40 11.83 -14.61
C SER A 278 -14.21 10.67 -15.17
N PHE A 279 -15.21 10.24 -14.41
CA PHE A 279 -16.10 9.12 -14.75
C PHE A 279 -17.56 9.53 -14.50
N ALA A 280 -18.24 9.99 -15.54
CA ALA A 280 -19.59 10.52 -15.42
C ALA A 280 -20.57 9.50 -14.85
N GLY A 281 -21.25 9.87 -13.77
CA GLY A 281 -22.20 9.00 -13.07
C GLY A 281 -21.61 8.12 -11.98
N GLU A 282 -20.28 8.10 -11.79
CA GLU A 282 -19.60 7.27 -10.79
C GLU A 282 -18.76 8.12 -9.80
N PRO A 283 -19.38 9.00 -9.00
CA PRO A 283 -18.65 9.95 -8.14
C PRO A 283 -17.82 9.28 -7.07
N VAL A 284 -18.21 8.10 -6.58
CA VAL A 284 -17.42 7.34 -5.60
C VAL A 284 -16.12 6.85 -6.23
N LEU A 285 -16.16 6.36 -7.46
CA LEU A 285 -14.99 5.89 -8.19
C LEU A 285 -14.03 7.04 -8.52
N GLU A 286 -14.57 8.22 -8.93
CA GLU A 286 -13.77 9.43 -9.14
C GLU A 286 -13.05 9.86 -7.83
N GLN A 287 -13.80 9.88 -6.74
CA GLN A 287 -13.25 10.28 -5.43
C GLN A 287 -12.19 9.28 -4.95
N MET A 288 -12.47 7.98 -5.04
CA MET A 288 -11.52 6.92 -4.70
C MET A 288 -10.23 7.03 -5.52
N TYR A 289 -10.35 7.20 -6.84
CA TYR A 289 -9.22 7.41 -7.75
C TYR A 289 -8.39 8.63 -7.33
N ARG A 290 -9.04 9.76 -7.11
CA ARG A 290 -8.40 11.02 -6.72
C ARG A 290 -7.63 10.92 -5.41
N TRP A 291 -8.14 10.22 -4.41
CA TRP A 291 -7.43 10.01 -3.15
C TRP A 291 -6.26 9.05 -3.31
N ASN A 292 -6.36 8.04 -4.17
CA ASN A 292 -5.23 7.16 -4.46
C ASN A 292 -4.06 7.89 -5.15
N GLN A 293 -4.31 8.97 -5.90
CA GLN A 293 -3.23 9.83 -6.42
C GLN A 293 -2.37 10.40 -5.28
N PHE A 294 -2.98 10.71 -4.13
CA PHE A 294 -2.28 11.23 -2.94
C PHE A 294 -1.68 10.11 -2.09
N ILE A 295 -2.34 8.98 -1.99
CA ILE A 295 -1.80 7.78 -1.29
C ILE A 295 -0.48 7.36 -1.91
N ASN A 296 -0.32 7.46 -3.21
CA ASN A 296 0.94 7.19 -3.91
C ASN A 296 2.11 8.10 -3.44
N ASP A 297 1.83 9.29 -2.92
CA ASP A 297 2.82 10.14 -2.24
C ASP A 297 2.99 9.74 -0.76
N TRP A 298 1.92 9.40 -0.07
CA TRP A 298 1.96 9.04 1.35
C TRP A 298 2.81 7.80 1.65
N ILE A 299 2.86 6.85 0.72
CA ILE A 299 3.68 5.63 0.85
C ILE A 299 5.14 5.82 0.47
N GLN A 300 5.56 7.01 0.04
CA GLN A 300 6.97 7.29 -0.23
C GLN A 300 7.71 7.54 1.08
N CYS A 301 8.80 6.82 1.30
CA CYS A 301 9.59 6.89 2.52
C CYS A 301 11.07 7.07 2.18
N GLU A 302 11.73 8.01 2.88
CA GLU A 302 13.16 8.28 2.79
C GLU A 302 13.81 8.12 4.16
N ILE A 303 14.82 7.27 4.27
CA ILE A 303 15.55 7.05 5.52
C ILE A 303 17.04 7.30 5.28
N PRO A 304 17.60 8.36 5.86
CA PRO A 304 19.02 8.67 5.74
C PRO A 304 19.91 7.48 6.10
N GLY A 305 20.85 7.17 5.21
CA GLY A 305 21.78 6.05 5.38
C GLY A 305 21.23 4.66 5.03
N VAL A 306 19.92 4.53 4.78
CA VAL A 306 19.29 3.31 4.30
C VAL A 306 18.87 3.45 2.85
N GLY A 307 18.03 4.43 2.51
CA GLY A 307 17.57 4.70 1.16
C GLY A 307 16.16 5.28 1.12
N GLU A 308 15.63 5.39 -0.09
CA GLU A 308 14.26 5.82 -0.35
C GLU A 308 13.52 4.82 -1.23
N GLY A 309 12.20 4.76 -1.08
CA GLY A 309 11.33 3.86 -1.83
C GLY A 309 9.90 3.90 -1.34
N VAL A 310 9.04 3.12 -1.96
CA VAL A 310 7.65 2.99 -1.58
C VAL A 310 7.47 1.86 -0.56
N VAL A 311 6.78 2.17 0.55
CA VAL A 311 6.42 1.16 1.57
C VAL A 311 5.12 0.46 1.19
N ALA A 312 4.88 -0.74 1.75
CA ALA A 312 3.68 -1.52 1.45
C ALA A 312 2.41 -0.83 1.98
N GLY A 313 2.39 -0.43 3.26
CA GLY A 313 1.20 0.23 3.80
C GLY A 313 1.27 0.59 5.29
N TYR A 314 0.27 1.31 5.74
CA TYR A 314 0.11 1.75 7.13
C TYR A 314 -1.15 1.10 7.75
N ALA A 315 -1.14 0.72 9.04
CA ALA A 315 -0.05 0.86 10.02
C ALA A 315 0.92 -0.34 10.00
N GLU A 316 0.49 -1.51 9.52
CA GLU A 316 1.16 -2.77 9.85
C GLU A 316 2.47 -3.00 9.09
N PHE A 317 2.59 -2.49 7.84
CA PHE A 317 3.74 -2.73 6.98
C PHE A 317 4.36 -1.43 6.41
N PRO A 318 4.81 -0.48 7.28
CA PRO A 318 5.41 0.77 6.81
C PRO A 318 6.88 0.60 6.36
N TRP A 319 7.19 -0.48 5.65
CA TRP A 319 8.52 -0.83 5.14
C TRP A 319 8.47 -1.45 3.74
N TRP A 320 9.58 -1.96 3.22
CA TRP A 320 9.77 -2.26 1.81
C TRP A 320 9.60 -3.73 1.49
N PHE A 321 8.83 -4.01 0.43
CA PHE A 321 8.54 -5.35 -0.04
C PHE A 321 8.87 -5.51 -1.52
N GLY A 322 9.44 -6.68 -1.89
CA GLY A 322 9.72 -7.03 -3.27
C GLY A 322 8.44 -7.29 -4.09
N ASN A 323 7.47 -7.98 -3.49
CA ASN A 323 6.23 -8.35 -4.16
C ASN A 323 5.28 -7.14 -4.36
N ASP A 324 5.02 -6.37 -3.29
CA ASP A 324 4.12 -5.20 -3.30
C ASP A 324 4.52 -4.16 -4.33
N THR A 325 5.83 -3.95 -4.47
CA THR A 325 6.41 -3.00 -5.43
C THR A 325 5.87 -3.21 -6.85
N ASN A 326 5.69 -4.46 -7.30
CA ASN A 326 5.20 -4.75 -8.64
C ASN A 326 3.77 -4.24 -8.90
N TYR A 327 2.95 -4.14 -7.88
CA TYR A 327 1.58 -3.67 -7.97
C TYR A 327 1.41 -2.18 -7.62
N ILE A 328 2.40 -1.59 -6.94
CA ILE A 328 2.42 -0.16 -6.61
C ILE A 328 2.92 0.68 -7.79
N LEU A 329 4.00 0.26 -8.45
CA LEU A 329 4.68 1.05 -9.46
C LEU A 329 3.82 1.49 -10.66
N PRO A 330 2.88 0.69 -11.20
CA PRO A 330 2.09 1.08 -12.36
C PRO A 330 1.35 2.42 -12.20
N ALA A 331 0.74 2.66 -11.04
CA ALA A 331 0.03 3.91 -10.77
C ALA A 331 0.98 5.11 -10.60
N LEU A 332 2.13 4.90 -9.97
CA LEU A 332 3.17 5.92 -9.84
C LEU A 332 3.74 6.33 -11.20
N LEU A 333 3.95 5.36 -12.09
CA LEU A 333 4.41 5.62 -13.46
C LEU A 333 3.41 6.46 -14.25
N MET A 334 2.11 6.19 -14.10
CA MET A 334 1.05 7.02 -14.70
C MET A 334 1.10 8.47 -14.23
N GLN A 335 1.46 8.70 -12.96
CA GLN A 335 1.61 10.05 -12.39
C GLN A 335 2.96 10.70 -12.71
N GLY A 336 3.90 9.98 -13.33
CA GLY A 336 5.24 10.47 -13.64
C GLY A 336 6.21 10.47 -12.46
N GLU A 337 5.89 9.74 -11.40
CA GLU A 337 6.75 9.56 -10.22
C GLU A 337 7.86 8.51 -10.48
N VAL A 338 8.51 8.60 -11.65
CA VAL A 338 9.50 7.62 -12.13
C VAL A 338 10.74 7.56 -11.24
N ALA A 339 11.14 8.69 -10.66
CA ALA A 339 12.32 8.77 -9.81
C ALA A 339 12.21 7.83 -8.60
N ILE A 340 11.11 7.90 -7.87
CA ILE A 340 10.90 7.02 -6.70
C ILE A 340 10.74 5.56 -7.10
N CYS A 341 10.17 5.26 -8.27
CA CYS A 341 10.12 3.91 -8.80
C CYS A 341 11.53 3.33 -9.02
N LYS A 342 12.43 4.11 -9.64
CA LYS A 342 13.84 3.72 -9.84
C LYS A 342 14.57 3.54 -8.51
N GLU A 343 14.41 4.47 -7.56
CA GLU A 343 15.08 4.37 -6.25
C GLU A 343 14.57 3.19 -5.43
N THR A 344 13.28 2.85 -5.50
CA THR A 344 12.74 1.63 -4.88
C THR A 344 13.44 0.38 -5.41
N LEU A 345 13.58 0.26 -6.73
CA LEU A 345 14.28 -0.89 -7.32
C LEU A 345 15.78 -0.91 -7.00
N ARG A 346 16.44 0.26 -6.96
CA ARG A 346 17.83 0.37 -6.51
C ARG A 346 18.01 -0.07 -5.06
N LEU A 347 17.07 0.32 -4.19
CA LEU A 347 17.06 -0.08 -2.78
C LEU A 347 16.91 -1.60 -2.64
N LEU A 348 15.91 -2.20 -3.28
CA LEU A 348 15.69 -3.65 -3.27
C LEU A 348 16.88 -4.42 -3.85
N ARG A 349 17.47 -3.95 -4.96
CA ARG A 349 18.68 -4.54 -5.55
C ARG A 349 19.87 -4.50 -4.58
N ARG A 350 20.15 -3.35 -3.95
CA ARG A 350 21.26 -3.23 -2.97
C ARG A 350 21.07 -4.21 -1.81
N ALA A 351 19.86 -4.27 -1.25
CA ALA A 351 19.55 -5.19 -0.17
C ALA A 351 19.69 -6.66 -0.60
N SER A 352 19.16 -7.01 -1.76
CA SER A 352 19.24 -8.37 -2.33
C SER A 352 20.67 -8.81 -2.60
N LEU A 353 21.49 -7.94 -3.17
CA LEU A 353 22.91 -8.24 -3.40
C LEU A 353 23.66 -8.47 -2.08
N LYS A 354 23.32 -7.73 -1.02
CA LYS A 354 23.95 -7.86 0.29
C LYS A 354 23.66 -9.20 0.97
N VAL A 355 22.42 -9.71 0.85
CA VAL A 355 22.00 -10.94 1.58
C VAL A 355 22.07 -12.19 0.71
N ASN A 356 21.72 -12.10 -0.58
CA ASN A 356 21.65 -13.25 -1.49
C ASN A 356 22.85 -13.37 -2.41
N GLY A 357 23.32 -12.26 -2.97
CA GLY A 357 24.48 -12.22 -3.87
C GLY A 357 24.33 -12.95 -5.22
N ASN A 358 23.12 -13.43 -5.55
CA ASN A 358 22.84 -14.30 -6.72
C ASN A 358 21.65 -13.84 -7.57
N GLY A 359 21.24 -12.58 -7.44
CA GLY A 359 20.11 -12.00 -8.17
C GLY A 359 18.73 -12.33 -7.60
N ARG A 360 18.61 -13.21 -6.60
CA ARG A 360 17.35 -13.44 -5.87
C ARG A 360 16.94 -12.15 -5.16
N VAL A 361 15.72 -11.70 -5.39
CA VAL A 361 15.19 -10.47 -4.80
C VAL A 361 14.62 -10.77 -3.42
N ILE A 362 14.88 -9.88 -2.44
CA ILE A 362 14.34 -10.00 -1.09
C ILE A 362 12.82 -9.85 -1.10
N HIS A 363 12.16 -10.52 -0.14
CA HIS A 363 10.73 -10.32 0.09
C HIS A 363 10.48 -9.07 0.91
N GLU A 364 11.07 -8.96 2.11
CA GLU A 364 10.74 -7.94 3.10
C GLU A 364 11.98 -7.38 3.79
N MET A 365 12.03 -6.06 3.94
CA MET A 365 13.10 -5.34 4.62
C MET A 365 12.54 -4.21 5.49
N SER A 366 12.85 -4.23 6.78
CA SER A 366 12.47 -3.18 7.74
C SER A 366 13.16 -1.84 7.44
N ASN A 367 12.62 -0.76 7.96
CA ASN A 367 13.13 0.61 7.78
C ASN A 367 14.56 0.85 8.30
N ASN A 368 15.09 -0.02 9.14
CA ASN A 368 16.50 0.01 9.55
C ASN A 368 17.47 -0.67 8.56
N GLY A 369 16.96 -1.19 7.44
CA GLY A 369 17.73 -1.89 6.41
C GLY A 369 18.01 -3.37 6.75
N VAL A 370 17.37 -3.93 7.78
CA VAL A 370 17.45 -5.35 8.11
C VAL A 370 16.45 -6.13 7.27
N VAL A 371 16.95 -7.08 6.50
CA VAL A 371 16.11 -7.99 5.73
C VAL A 371 15.52 -9.02 6.69
N PHE A 372 14.20 -9.16 6.67
CA PHE A 372 13.48 -10.18 7.42
C PHE A 372 13.46 -11.51 6.68
N TYR A 373 13.06 -11.44 5.41
CA TYR A 373 12.93 -12.60 4.55
C TYR A 373 13.69 -12.39 3.23
N GLU A 374 14.59 -13.31 2.95
CA GLU A 374 15.56 -13.24 1.83
C GLU A 374 14.91 -13.31 0.44
N GLY A 375 13.63 -13.66 0.35
CA GLY A 375 12.82 -13.68 -0.86
C GLY A 375 12.11 -15.02 -1.10
N MET A 376 10.92 -14.93 -1.65
CA MET A 376 10.21 -16.04 -2.28
C MET A 376 10.70 -16.22 -3.72
N THR A 377 10.05 -17.06 -4.49
CA THR A 377 10.45 -17.28 -5.88
C THR A 377 9.84 -16.24 -6.82
N THR A 378 8.78 -15.59 -6.39
CA THR A 378 7.98 -14.67 -7.22
C THR A 378 8.56 -13.27 -7.38
N GLU A 379 9.26 -12.71 -6.37
CA GLU A 379 9.79 -11.35 -6.41
C GLU A 379 10.83 -11.15 -7.51
N THR A 380 11.62 -12.19 -7.79
CA THR A 380 12.72 -12.09 -8.77
C THR A 380 12.21 -11.83 -10.19
N PRO A 381 11.27 -12.62 -10.78
CA PRO A 381 10.69 -12.28 -12.07
C PRO A 381 9.83 -11.01 -12.05
N GLN A 382 9.15 -10.70 -10.93
CA GLN A 382 8.38 -9.47 -10.78
C GLN A 382 9.29 -8.24 -10.79
N PHE A 383 10.46 -8.29 -10.18
CA PHE A 383 11.46 -7.22 -10.26
C PHE A 383 11.88 -6.93 -11.70
N ALA A 384 12.13 -7.97 -12.52
CA ALA A 384 12.43 -7.79 -13.92
C ALA A 384 11.26 -7.15 -14.69
N ASP A 385 10.02 -7.53 -14.35
CA ASP A 385 8.82 -6.89 -14.93
C ASP A 385 8.71 -5.42 -14.54
N CYS A 386 9.02 -5.04 -13.28
CA CYS A 386 9.08 -3.64 -12.86
C CYS A 386 10.09 -2.82 -13.66
N VAL A 387 11.29 -3.34 -13.87
CA VAL A 387 12.34 -2.67 -14.69
C VAL A 387 11.83 -2.47 -16.11
N TRP A 388 11.20 -3.49 -16.70
CA TRP A 388 10.61 -3.40 -18.03
C TRP A 388 9.47 -2.36 -18.10
N GLN A 389 8.58 -2.31 -17.11
CA GLN A 389 7.50 -1.33 -17.05
C GLN A 389 8.02 0.11 -16.98
N ILE A 390 9.06 0.37 -16.18
CA ILE A 390 9.70 1.69 -16.12
C ILE A 390 10.23 2.07 -17.50
N TYR A 391 10.94 1.16 -18.19
CA TYR A 391 11.43 1.40 -19.56
C TYR A 391 10.28 1.68 -20.55
N CYS A 392 9.18 0.94 -20.45
CA CYS A 392 8.01 1.16 -21.30
C CYS A 392 7.41 2.57 -21.15
N PHE A 393 7.42 3.12 -19.93
CA PHE A 393 6.91 4.47 -19.66
C PHE A 393 7.90 5.58 -19.98
N GLU A 394 9.19 5.34 -19.78
CA GLU A 394 10.22 6.39 -19.89
C GLU A 394 11.04 6.33 -21.17
N GLY A 395 11.37 5.13 -21.63
CA GLY A 395 12.26 4.90 -22.77
C GLY A 395 13.75 5.13 -22.45
N ASP A 396 14.13 5.21 -21.17
CA ASP A 396 15.51 5.41 -20.74
C ASP A 396 16.28 4.09 -20.71
N GLU A 397 17.13 3.91 -21.74
CA GLU A 397 17.98 2.71 -21.85
C GLU A 397 19.06 2.66 -20.76
N SER A 398 19.44 3.79 -20.16
CA SER A 398 20.49 3.83 -19.14
C SER A 398 20.06 3.09 -17.86
N PHE A 399 18.81 3.26 -17.44
CA PHE A 399 18.27 2.52 -16.29
C PHE A 399 18.04 1.04 -16.62
N LEU A 400 17.61 0.76 -17.83
CA LEU A 400 17.47 -0.62 -18.32
C LEU A 400 18.82 -1.36 -18.29
N GLU A 401 19.88 -0.71 -18.80
CA GLU A 401 21.25 -1.22 -18.77
C GLU A 401 21.77 -1.41 -17.34
N GLU A 402 21.52 -0.44 -16.44
CA GLU A 402 21.89 -0.51 -15.01
C GLU A 402 21.34 -1.77 -14.33
N MET A 403 20.10 -2.15 -14.65
CA MET A 403 19.40 -3.24 -13.97
C MET A 403 19.50 -4.59 -14.66
N TYR A 404 19.87 -4.60 -15.95
CA TYR A 404 19.82 -5.80 -16.80
C TYR A 404 20.59 -6.99 -16.23
N ASP A 405 21.85 -6.79 -15.83
CA ASP A 405 22.69 -7.89 -15.37
C ASP A 405 22.17 -8.49 -14.05
N PHE A 406 21.62 -7.66 -13.15
CA PHE A 406 20.97 -8.14 -11.93
C PHE A 406 19.73 -8.98 -12.24
N CYS A 407 18.86 -8.52 -13.15
CA CYS A 407 17.70 -9.28 -13.60
C CYS A 407 18.09 -10.60 -14.25
N ARG A 408 19.15 -10.59 -15.08
CA ARG A 408 19.69 -11.79 -15.74
C ARG A 408 20.19 -12.80 -14.71
N GLU A 409 20.93 -12.36 -13.70
CA GLU A 409 21.39 -13.22 -12.60
C GLU A 409 20.20 -13.78 -11.82
N GLY A 410 19.17 -12.96 -11.57
CA GLY A 410 17.93 -13.40 -10.94
C GLY A 410 17.23 -14.51 -11.70
N MET A 411 17.12 -14.38 -13.04
CA MET A 411 16.50 -15.43 -13.84
C MET A 411 17.37 -16.70 -13.92
N ARG A 412 18.69 -16.60 -13.80
CA ARG A 412 19.58 -17.78 -13.63
C ARG A 412 19.35 -18.45 -12.26
N TRP A 413 19.10 -17.67 -11.21
CA TRP A 413 18.70 -18.23 -9.94
C TRP A 413 17.37 -18.98 -10.06
N ILE A 414 16.34 -18.44 -10.74
CA ILE A 414 15.09 -19.14 -11.04
C ILE A 414 15.35 -20.49 -11.75
N GLU A 415 16.25 -20.53 -12.71
CA GLU A 415 16.65 -21.78 -13.37
C GLU A 415 17.27 -22.78 -12.37
N SER A 416 18.10 -22.31 -11.43
CA SER A 416 18.77 -23.16 -10.46
C SER A 416 17.83 -23.81 -9.45
N VAL A 417 16.64 -23.23 -9.23
CA VAL A 417 15.58 -23.77 -8.36
C VAL A 417 14.45 -24.45 -9.16
N SER A 418 14.65 -24.61 -10.48
CA SER A 418 13.69 -25.26 -11.36
C SER A 418 13.97 -26.75 -11.49
N GLU A 419 12.91 -27.53 -11.57
CA GLU A 419 12.89 -28.97 -11.75
C GLU A 419 12.03 -29.30 -12.96
N GLU A 420 12.61 -29.96 -13.96
CA GLU A 420 11.94 -30.26 -15.24
C GLU A 420 11.30 -29.03 -15.94
N GLY A 421 11.97 -27.88 -15.85
CA GLY A 421 11.57 -26.62 -16.48
C GLY A 421 10.56 -25.77 -15.69
N LEU A 422 10.17 -26.17 -14.48
CA LEU A 422 9.28 -25.39 -13.60
C LEU A 422 9.98 -25.05 -12.29
N PRO A 423 9.97 -23.79 -11.85
CA PRO A 423 10.55 -23.40 -10.57
C PRO A 423 9.76 -23.91 -9.38
N ARG A 424 10.49 -24.20 -8.31
CA ARG A 424 9.95 -24.56 -6.99
C ARG A 424 10.17 -23.42 -6.01
N GLY A 425 9.26 -23.23 -5.09
CA GLY A 425 9.37 -22.26 -4.01
C GLY A 425 8.04 -21.70 -3.58
N TYR A 426 8.10 -20.79 -2.63
CA TYR A 426 6.93 -20.05 -2.16
C TYR A 426 6.48 -19.01 -3.19
N GLY A 427 5.18 -18.84 -3.30
CA GLY A 427 4.52 -17.87 -4.17
C GLY A 427 3.81 -16.75 -3.42
N ILE A 428 3.08 -15.92 -4.13
CA ILE A 428 2.34 -14.74 -3.62
C ILE A 428 1.38 -15.07 -2.47
N SER A 429 0.87 -16.30 -2.44
CA SER A 429 -0.14 -16.71 -1.45
C SER A 429 0.41 -17.04 -0.07
N GLU A 430 1.73 -17.10 0.09
CA GLU A 430 2.45 -17.31 1.36
C GLU A 430 1.95 -18.47 2.24
N VAL A 431 1.32 -19.48 1.63
CA VAL A 431 0.78 -20.62 2.36
C VAL A 431 1.89 -21.51 2.87
N ALA A 432 1.96 -21.70 4.16
CA ALA A 432 2.96 -22.56 4.79
C ALA A 432 2.95 -23.98 4.21
N GLY A 433 4.14 -24.49 3.87
CA GLY A 433 4.32 -25.77 3.21
C GLY A 433 3.96 -25.81 1.73
N LEU A 434 3.70 -24.65 1.09
CA LEU A 434 3.47 -24.55 -0.36
C LEU A 434 4.78 -24.16 -1.11
N ASP A 435 5.91 -24.67 -0.65
CA ASP A 435 7.25 -24.53 -1.25
C ASP A 435 7.50 -25.55 -2.38
N CYS A 436 6.59 -25.62 -3.32
CA CYS A 436 6.57 -26.62 -4.37
C CYS A 436 6.46 -25.98 -5.77
N MET A 437 6.11 -26.75 -6.80
CA MET A 437 5.79 -26.19 -8.11
C MET A 437 4.40 -25.55 -8.05
N CYS A 438 4.35 -24.27 -7.67
CA CYS A 438 3.13 -23.50 -7.56
C CYS A 438 2.78 -22.80 -8.87
N CYS A 439 1.48 -22.61 -9.10
CA CYS A 439 0.97 -22.01 -10.34
C CYS A 439 1.47 -20.56 -10.52
N ASP A 440 1.40 -19.76 -9.47
CA ASP A 440 1.87 -18.36 -9.49
C ASP A 440 3.39 -18.25 -9.67
N VAL A 441 4.15 -19.11 -9.00
CA VAL A 441 5.62 -19.19 -9.16
C VAL A 441 6.00 -19.52 -10.61
N ALA A 442 5.33 -20.51 -11.20
CA ALA A 442 5.63 -20.94 -12.55
C ALA A 442 5.24 -19.90 -13.61
N ILE A 443 4.05 -19.29 -13.51
CA ILE A 443 3.59 -18.31 -14.51
C ILE A 443 4.36 -16.98 -14.39
N LEU A 444 4.80 -16.58 -13.20
CA LEU A 444 5.66 -15.41 -13.05
C LEU A 444 7.07 -15.66 -13.61
N ALA A 445 7.60 -16.88 -13.54
CA ALA A 445 8.85 -17.22 -14.22
C ALA A 445 8.70 -17.12 -15.76
N VAL A 446 7.55 -17.58 -16.32
CA VAL A 446 7.22 -17.35 -17.74
C VAL A 446 7.27 -15.87 -18.07
N ARG A 447 6.65 -15.02 -17.24
CA ARG A 447 6.67 -13.56 -17.39
C ARG A 447 8.10 -13.00 -17.30
N GLY A 448 8.91 -13.48 -16.35
CA GLY A 448 10.31 -13.08 -16.21
C GLY A 448 11.13 -13.37 -17.49
N TYR A 449 11.01 -14.55 -18.08
CA TYR A 449 11.68 -14.87 -19.32
C TYR A 449 11.20 -14.02 -20.51
N GLU A 450 9.89 -13.78 -20.61
CA GLU A 450 9.33 -12.90 -21.65
C GLU A 450 9.91 -11.48 -21.55
N VAL A 451 9.92 -10.88 -20.37
CA VAL A 451 10.43 -9.51 -20.20
C VAL A 451 11.93 -9.43 -20.38
N MET A 452 12.69 -10.44 -19.96
CA MET A 452 14.13 -10.50 -20.22
C MET A 452 14.46 -10.55 -21.73
N SER A 453 13.68 -11.32 -22.53
CA SER A 453 13.82 -11.30 -23.99
C SER A 453 13.57 -9.90 -24.54
N LYS A 454 12.52 -9.20 -24.08
CA LYS A 454 12.19 -7.82 -24.49
C LYS A 454 13.27 -6.81 -24.08
N MET A 455 13.79 -6.91 -22.86
CA MET A 455 14.88 -6.06 -22.35
C MET A 455 16.16 -6.27 -23.17
N ALA A 456 16.52 -7.53 -23.46
CA ALA A 456 17.68 -7.87 -24.28
C ALA A 456 17.55 -7.30 -25.72
N LYS A 457 16.35 -7.42 -26.33
CA LYS A 457 16.07 -6.84 -27.66
C LYS A 457 16.21 -5.31 -27.63
N ALA A 458 15.70 -4.63 -26.60
CA ALA A 458 15.80 -3.17 -26.45
C ALA A 458 17.25 -2.70 -26.31
N LEU A 459 18.13 -3.52 -25.70
CA LEU A 459 19.55 -3.24 -25.51
C LEU A 459 20.44 -3.80 -26.67
N GLY A 460 19.85 -4.34 -27.73
CA GLY A 460 20.60 -4.92 -28.85
C GLY A 460 21.41 -6.20 -28.51
N ARG A 461 21.04 -6.90 -27.44
CA ARG A 461 21.69 -8.12 -26.94
C ARG A 461 21.05 -9.38 -27.58
N GLU A 462 21.21 -9.55 -28.88
CA GLU A 462 20.48 -10.55 -29.69
C GLU A 462 20.62 -12.00 -29.20
N ALA A 463 21.80 -12.40 -28.71
CA ALA A 463 22.04 -13.75 -28.20
C ALA A 463 21.22 -14.02 -26.93
N ASP A 464 21.20 -13.06 -25.97
CA ASP A 464 20.40 -13.16 -24.78
C ASP A 464 18.89 -13.12 -25.11
N ALA A 465 18.50 -12.26 -26.08
CA ALA A 465 17.12 -12.15 -26.52
C ALA A 465 16.57 -13.48 -27.05
N SER A 466 17.34 -14.15 -27.94
CA SER A 466 16.96 -15.47 -28.48
C SER A 466 16.91 -16.54 -27.39
N CYS A 467 17.90 -16.57 -26.49
CA CYS A 467 17.94 -17.52 -25.37
C CYS A 467 16.73 -17.39 -24.45
N PHE A 468 16.36 -16.13 -24.05
CA PHE A 468 15.20 -15.90 -23.20
C PHE A 468 13.87 -16.14 -23.92
N GLU A 469 13.79 -15.90 -25.23
CA GLU A 469 12.61 -16.25 -26.02
C GLU A 469 12.37 -17.76 -26.06
N GLU A 470 13.42 -18.56 -26.29
CA GLU A 470 13.32 -20.01 -26.22
C GLU A 470 12.87 -20.50 -24.85
N LYS A 471 13.41 -19.94 -23.76
CA LYS A 471 13.01 -20.26 -22.40
C LYS A 471 11.55 -19.87 -22.12
N PHE A 472 11.13 -18.70 -22.56
CA PHE A 472 9.74 -18.27 -22.46
C PHE A 472 8.80 -19.28 -23.12
N CYS A 473 9.03 -19.63 -24.39
CA CYS A 473 8.20 -20.58 -25.12
C CYS A 473 8.18 -21.95 -24.44
N ALA A 474 9.36 -22.48 -24.09
CA ALA A 474 9.46 -23.80 -23.45
C ALA A 474 8.76 -23.86 -22.08
N THR A 475 8.99 -22.84 -21.22
CA THR A 475 8.38 -22.81 -19.89
C THR A 475 6.86 -22.63 -19.96
N TRP A 476 6.36 -21.81 -20.92
CA TRP A 476 4.93 -21.66 -21.16
C TRP A 476 4.27 -22.97 -21.61
N GLU A 477 4.87 -23.70 -22.55
CA GLU A 477 4.37 -25.00 -22.98
C GLU A 477 4.31 -26.02 -21.84
N ILE A 478 5.38 -26.07 -21.01
CA ILE A 478 5.43 -26.96 -19.84
C ILE A 478 4.37 -26.53 -18.84
N PHE A 479 4.26 -25.23 -18.51
CA PHE A 479 3.25 -24.70 -17.61
C PHE A 479 1.84 -25.08 -18.05
N HIS A 480 1.49 -24.80 -19.31
CA HIS A 480 0.15 -25.08 -19.83
C HIS A 480 -0.18 -26.57 -19.77
N ARG A 481 0.75 -27.45 -20.13
CA ARG A 481 0.59 -28.89 -20.10
C ARG A 481 0.45 -29.45 -18.68
N GLU A 482 1.28 -28.98 -17.75
CA GLU A 482 1.37 -29.55 -16.41
C GLU A 482 0.31 -29.00 -15.44
N PHE A 483 -0.04 -27.71 -15.53
CA PHE A 483 -0.98 -27.08 -14.60
C PHE A 483 -2.43 -27.12 -15.03
N PHE A 484 -2.73 -27.26 -16.33
CA PHE A 484 -4.11 -27.31 -16.81
C PHE A 484 -4.79 -28.61 -16.39
N ILE A 485 -5.94 -28.49 -15.74
CA ILE A 485 -6.76 -29.64 -15.31
C ILE A 485 -7.98 -29.75 -16.23
N PRO A 486 -7.99 -30.70 -17.19
CA PRO A 486 -9.09 -30.80 -18.15
C PRO A 486 -10.47 -30.99 -17.50
N GLU A 487 -10.53 -31.72 -16.38
CA GLU A 487 -11.76 -32.02 -15.65
C GLU A 487 -12.41 -30.79 -15.01
N THR A 488 -11.63 -29.78 -14.69
CA THR A 488 -12.12 -28.50 -14.12
C THR A 488 -12.15 -27.36 -15.12
N GLY A 489 -11.33 -27.42 -16.19
CA GLY A 489 -11.24 -26.38 -17.22
C GLY A 489 -10.38 -25.17 -16.86
N PHE A 490 -9.55 -25.27 -15.81
CA PHE A 490 -8.64 -24.21 -15.38
C PHE A 490 -7.35 -24.77 -14.76
N TYR A 491 -6.39 -23.89 -14.43
CA TYR A 491 -5.09 -24.30 -13.88
C TYR A 491 -5.20 -24.63 -12.39
N GLY A 492 -4.54 -25.71 -11.96
CA GLY A 492 -4.42 -26.11 -10.57
C GLY A 492 -3.52 -25.17 -9.75
N ASP A 493 -3.63 -25.24 -8.43
CA ASP A 493 -2.78 -24.43 -7.54
C ASP A 493 -1.33 -24.89 -7.58
N MET A 494 -1.09 -26.19 -7.75
CA MET A 494 0.24 -26.79 -7.73
C MET A 494 0.33 -28.05 -8.58
N VAL A 495 1.58 -28.37 -8.96
CA VAL A 495 1.93 -29.66 -9.59
C VAL A 495 2.82 -30.46 -8.63
N ALA A 496 2.49 -31.71 -8.42
CA ALA A 496 3.28 -32.59 -7.56
C ALA A 496 3.20 -34.05 -7.97
N GLY A 497 4.22 -34.82 -7.58
CA GLY A 497 4.21 -36.28 -7.65
C GLY A 497 3.37 -36.89 -6.54
N ARG A 498 3.03 -38.18 -6.72
CA ARG A 498 2.13 -38.90 -5.80
C ARG A 498 2.54 -38.86 -4.33
N GLU A 499 3.80 -39.15 -4.02
CA GLU A 499 4.27 -39.21 -2.62
C GLU A 499 4.34 -37.81 -2.00
N GLU A 500 4.80 -36.84 -2.75
CA GLU A 500 4.90 -35.44 -2.30
C GLU A 500 3.53 -34.89 -1.90
N ILE A 501 2.54 -35.00 -2.78
CA ILE A 501 1.21 -34.44 -2.51
C ILE A 501 0.50 -35.13 -1.36
N ILE A 502 0.65 -36.47 -1.21
CA ILE A 502 0.07 -37.20 -0.08
C ILE A 502 0.66 -36.68 1.23
N LYS A 503 2.00 -36.59 1.30
CA LYS A 503 2.70 -36.09 2.49
C LYS A 503 2.26 -34.66 2.84
N ARG A 504 2.18 -33.76 1.87
CA ARG A 504 1.75 -32.37 2.06
C ARG A 504 0.29 -32.28 2.51
N ALA A 505 -0.62 -32.97 1.83
CA ALA A 505 -2.05 -32.96 2.16
C ALA A 505 -2.32 -33.53 3.56
N GLU A 506 -1.58 -34.57 4.00
CA GLU A 506 -1.65 -35.08 5.36
C GLU A 506 -1.12 -34.08 6.39
N SER A 507 -0.02 -33.39 6.09
CA SER A 507 0.55 -32.32 6.93
C SER A 507 -0.46 -31.18 7.09
N TRP A 508 -0.97 -30.62 5.99
CA TRP A 508 -1.98 -29.56 6.05
C TRP A 508 -3.25 -29.99 6.80
N LYS A 509 -3.73 -31.21 6.56
CA LYS A 509 -4.88 -31.75 7.30
C LYS A 509 -4.63 -31.84 8.79
N HIS A 510 -3.39 -32.14 9.19
CA HIS A 510 -2.98 -32.13 10.60
C HIS A 510 -2.95 -30.71 11.16
N SER A 511 -2.33 -29.76 10.45
CA SER A 511 -2.25 -28.34 10.83
C SER A 511 -3.63 -27.72 10.96
N LEU A 512 -4.55 -27.97 10.01
CA LEU A 512 -5.94 -27.47 10.07
C LEU A 512 -6.72 -27.91 11.32
N LYS A 513 -6.31 -28.98 11.99
CA LYS A 513 -6.89 -29.39 13.27
C LYS A 513 -6.42 -28.56 14.44
N SER A 514 -5.24 -27.92 14.31
CA SER A 514 -4.50 -27.27 15.38
C SER A 514 -4.44 -25.75 15.25
N PHE A 515 -4.64 -25.19 14.04
CA PHE A 515 -4.43 -23.76 13.71
C PHE A 515 -5.70 -23.06 13.21
N PRO A 516 -5.76 -21.70 13.32
CA PRO A 516 -6.73 -20.86 12.64
C PRO A 516 -6.64 -20.99 11.11
N ILE A 517 -7.66 -20.52 10.38
CA ILE A 517 -7.91 -20.95 8.99
C ILE A 517 -7.33 -20.01 7.95
N THR A 518 -6.98 -18.78 8.30
CA THR A 518 -6.56 -17.80 7.33
C THR A 518 -5.06 -17.83 7.13
N PRO A 519 -4.55 -17.68 5.90
CA PRO A 519 -3.11 -17.50 5.65
C PRO A 519 -2.51 -16.33 6.44
N GLU A 520 -3.33 -15.34 6.75
CA GLU A 520 -2.97 -14.16 7.54
C GLU A 520 -2.70 -14.47 9.02
N ASP A 521 -3.29 -15.54 9.55
CA ASP A 521 -3.08 -15.96 10.95
C ASP A 521 -1.71 -16.62 11.19
N GLU A 522 -0.98 -17.02 10.15
CA GLU A 522 0.38 -17.55 10.27
C GLU A 522 1.46 -16.47 10.28
N ILE A 523 1.19 -15.28 9.73
CA ILE A 523 2.12 -14.13 9.74
C ILE A 523 2.10 -13.45 11.11
N VAL A 524 0.96 -13.50 11.81
CA VAL A 524 0.78 -12.92 13.14
C VAL A 524 1.03 -14.00 14.19
N GLY A 525 2.26 -14.09 14.69
CA GLY A 525 2.65 -15.04 15.71
C GLY A 525 1.76 -15.02 16.95
N GLU A 526 1.30 -16.20 17.34
CA GLU A 526 0.78 -16.66 18.65
C GLU A 526 -0.14 -15.77 19.53
N ALA A 527 -0.35 -14.49 19.24
CA ALA A 527 -0.96 -13.57 20.19
C ALA A 527 -2.50 -13.38 20.07
N SER A 528 -3.16 -13.79 18.98
CA SER A 528 -4.59 -13.50 18.76
C SER A 528 -5.55 -14.67 19.06
N CYS A 529 -5.09 -15.81 19.46
CA CYS A 529 -5.89 -17.04 19.60
C CYS A 529 -6.65 -17.17 20.92
N LYS A 530 -7.58 -16.26 21.22
CA LYS A 530 -8.63 -16.52 22.24
C LYS A 530 -9.94 -15.82 21.90
N GLN A 531 -10.48 -16.02 20.71
CA GLN A 531 -11.89 -15.73 20.47
C GLN A 531 -12.63 -16.96 20.01
N ASP A 532 -13.87 -17.14 20.49
CA ASP A 532 -14.72 -18.29 20.25
C ASP A 532 -14.83 -18.63 18.75
N LYS A 533 -14.51 -19.87 18.42
CA LYS A 533 -14.60 -20.41 17.07
C LYS A 533 -16.01 -20.23 16.51
N SER A 534 -16.16 -19.41 15.46
CA SER A 534 -17.46 -19.24 14.83
C SER A 534 -17.90 -20.55 14.16
N PRO A 535 -19.21 -20.85 14.09
CA PRO A 535 -19.73 -22.01 13.37
C PRO A 535 -19.31 -22.06 11.90
N ARG A 536 -18.90 -20.93 11.35
CA ARG A 536 -18.45 -20.72 9.98
C ARG A 536 -17.03 -21.23 9.77
N GLU A 537 -16.11 -20.95 10.69
CA GLU A 537 -14.73 -21.46 10.71
C GLU A 537 -14.69 -22.99 10.74
N SER A 538 -15.56 -23.60 11.53
CA SER A 538 -15.66 -25.06 11.63
C SER A 538 -16.04 -25.70 10.30
N LYS A 539 -16.96 -25.10 9.53
CA LYS A 539 -17.40 -25.60 8.20
C LYS A 539 -16.30 -25.48 7.14
N GLU A 540 -15.49 -24.41 7.20
CA GLU A 540 -14.39 -24.24 6.24
C GLU A 540 -13.27 -25.24 6.49
N LYS A 541 -12.91 -25.49 7.76
CA LYS A 541 -11.97 -26.57 8.13
C LYS A 541 -12.44 -27.92 7.61
N GLU A 542 -13.71 -28.24 7.77
CA GLU A 542 -14.28 -29.48 7.26
C GLU A 542 -14.21 -29.56 5.73
N ARG A 543 -14.42 -28.44 5.01
CA ARG A 543 -14.31 -28.40 3.54
C ARG A 543 -12.87 -28.60 3.08
N LEU A 544 -11.92 -27.90 3.70
CA LEU A 544 -10.50 -28.06 3.43
C LEU A 544 -10.02 -29.47 3.72
N CYS A 545 -10.40 -30.05 4.85
CA CYS A 545 -10.09 -31.44 5.17
C CYS A 545 -10.66 -32.42 4.10
N ARG A 546 -11.91 -32.25 3.65
CA ARG A 546 -12.47 -33.05 2.58
C ARG A 546 -11.74 -32.90 1.26
N ARG A 547 -11.30 -31.66 0.91
CA ARG A 547 -10.45 -31.43 -0.27
C ARG A 547 -9.12 -32.17 -0.17
N MET A 548 -8.44 -32.09 0.99
CA MET A 548 -7.21 -32.84 1.22
C MET A 548 -7.42 -34.35 1.07
N GLU A 549 -8.53 -34.91 1.58
CA GLU A 549 -8.88 -36.32 1.41
C GLU A 549 -9.11 -36.70 -0.05
N ASN A 550 -9.81 -35.84 -0.81
CA ASN A 550 -10.00 -36.04 -2.25
C ASN A 550 -8.68 -36.00 -3.01
N VAL A 551 -7.79 -35.04 -2.69
CA VAL A 551 -6.45 -34.95 -3.29
C VAL A 551 -5.62 -36.19 -2.99
N ILE A 552 -5.63 -36.69 -1.75
CA ILE A 552 -4.97 -37.95 -1.37
C ILE A 552 -5.51 -39.15 -2.15
N ARG A 553 -6.84 -39.23 -2.35
CA ARG A 553 -7.48 -40.28 -3.16
C ARG A 553 -7.04 -40.21 -4.60
N LEU A 554 -7.12 -39.03 -5.24
CA LEU A 554 -6.66 -38.79 -6.61
C LEU A 554 -5.18 -39.11 -6.79
N ALA A 555 -4.34 -38.72 -5.82
CA ALA A 555 -2.91 -39.03 -5.84
C ALA A 555 -2.66 -40.57 -5.83
N LYS A 556 -3.44 -41.35 -5.09
CA LYS A 556 -3.31 -42.82 -5.06
C LYS A 556 -3.68 -43.46 -6.39
N GLU A 557 -4.53 -42.83 -7.20
CA GLU A 557 -4.91 -43.26 -8.54
C GLU A 557 -3.86 -42.84 -9.60
N THR A 558 -2.96 -41.92 -9.28
CA THR A 558 -1.90 -41.44 -10.19
C THR A 558 -0.74 -42.44 -10.22
N GLU A 559 -0.16 -42.66 -11.41
CA GLU A 559 1.03 -43.51 -11.59
C GLU A 559 2.17 -43.05 -10.69
N PRO A 560 2.94 -43.96 -10.03
CA PRO A 560 3.93 -43.60 -9.03
C PRO A 560 5.04 -42.62 -9.49
N LYS A 561 5.37 -42.64 -10.80
CA LYS A 561 6.41 -41.79 -11.38
C LYS A 561 5.89 -40.56 -12.12
N SER A 562 4.57 -40.41 -12.24
CA SER A 562 3.97 -39.24 -12.89
C SER A 562 3.59 -38.19 -11.87
N ARG A 563 3.57 -36.93 -12.33
CA ARG A 563 3.06 -35.79 -11.59
C ARG A 563 1.79 -35.27 -12.25
N ARG A 564 0.97 -34.55 -11.50
CA ARG A 564 -0.25 -33.89 -12.02
C ARG A 564 -0.55 -32.61 -11.25
N ALA A 565 -1.39 -31.78 -11.86
CA ALA A 565 -1.95 -30.61 -11.18
C ALA A 565 -2.99 -31.01 -10.13
N TYR A 566 -2.99 -30.26 -9.03
CA TYR A 566 -3.97 -30.39 -7.94
C TYR A 566 -4.57 -29.03 -7.60
N GLN A 567 -5.86 -29.04 -7.33
CA GLN A 567 -6.61 -27.89 -6.83
C GLN A 567 -6.89 -28.11 -5.34
N LEU A 568 -6.31 -27.27 -4.48
CA LEU A 568 -6.35 -27.43 -3.03
C LEU A 568 -7.02 -26.26 -2.32
N PHE A 569 -6.47 -25.08 -2.50
CA PHE A 569 -6.84 -23.89 -1.75
C PHE A 569 -7.80 -22.98 -2.50
N GLY A 570 -7.87 -23.10 -3.82
CA GLY A 570 -8.70 -22.22 -4.65
C GLY A 570 -8.14 -20.80 -4.76
N LEU A 571 -6.82 -20.69 -4.79
CA LEU A 571 -6.08 -19.42 -4.76
C LEU A 571 -6.35 -18.52 -5.98
N GLY A 572 -7.00 -19.05 -7.02
CA GLY A 572 -7.38 -18.25 -8.18
C GLY A 572 -6.24 -17.87 -9.11
N HIS A 573 -5.11 -18.57 -9.02
CA HIS A 573 -3.89 -18.27 -9.77
C HIS A 573 -4.03 -18.39 -11.31
N SER A 574 -5.06 -19.08 -11.79
CA SER A 574 -5.40 -19.11 -13.23
C SER A 574 -5.61 -17.71 -13.81
N THR A 575 -6.06 -16.75 -12.99
CA THR A 575 -6.23 -15.35 -13.38
C THR A 575 -4.92 -14.74 -13.88
N ILE A 576 -3.75 -15.15 -13.32
CA ILE A 576 -2.44 -14.58 -13.68
C ILE A 576 -2.08 -14.87 -15.13
N ALA A 577 -2.37 -16.08 -15.62
CA ALA A 577 -2.09 -16.43 -17.03
C ALA A 577 -2.91 -15.58 -18.00
N VAL A 578 -4.15 -15.21 -17.60
CA VAL A 578 -5.02 -14.32 -18.39
C VAL A 578 -4.59 -12.86 -18.21
N GLU A 579 -4.22 -12.45 -17.01
CA GLU A 579 -3.73 -11.10 -16.68
C GLU A 579 -2.55 -10.67 -17.56
N PHE A 580 -1.65 -11.59 -17.89
CA PHE A 580 -0.51 -11.34 -18.80
C PHE A 580 -0.86 -11.53 -20.28
N GLY A 581 -2.09 -11.96 -20.60
CA GLY A 581 -2.54 -12.15 -21.97
C GLY A 581 -2.03 -13.42 -22.64
N TYR A 582 -1.56 -14.42 -21.87
CA TYR A 582 -1.15 -15.73 -22.42
C TYR A 582 -2.35 -16.58 -22.81
N VAL A 583 -3.49 -16.32 -22.20
CA VAL A 583 -4.78 -16.87 -22.59
C VAL A 583 -5.74 -15.71 -22.85
N THR A 584 -6.40 -15.66 -24.00
CA THR A 584 -7.22 -14.51 -24.42
C THR A 584 -8.57 -14.93 -24.98
N GLY A 585 -9.46 -13.97 -25.18
CA GLY A 585 -10.73 -14.13 -25.87
C GLY A 585 -11.65 -15.21 -25.28
N LYS A 586 -12.19 -16.09 -26.13
CA LYS A 586 -13.12 -17.16 -25.73
C LYS A 586 -12.49 -18.11 -24.72
N GLN A 587 -11.25 -18.54 -24.96
CA GLN A 587 -10.56 -19.47 -24.06
C GLN A 587 -10.37 -18.89 -22.67
N ALA A 588 -10.01 -17.59 -22.56
CA ALA A 588 -9.92 -16.90 -21.29
C ALA A 588 -11.26 -16.84 -20.56
N ARG A 589 -12.37 -16.54 -21.28
CA ARG A 589 -13.74 -16.53 -20.69
C ARG A 589 -14.11 -17.87 -20.12
N GLU A 590 -13.92 -18.95 -20.88
CA GLU A 590 -14.23 -20.30 -20.44
C GLU A 590 -13.42 -20.69 -19.19
N LEU A 591 -12.14 -20.40 -19.18
CA LEU A 591 -11.23 -20.67 -18.06
C LEU A 591 -11.63 -19.89 -16.80
N LEU A 592 -11.87 -18.57 -16.91
CA LEU A 592 -12.27 -17.75 -15.77
C LEU A 592 -13.65 -18.15 -15.24
N ALA A 593 -14.62 -18.43 -16.11
CA ALA A 593 -15.94 -18.88 -15.72
C ALA A 593 -15.90 -20.24 -14.98
N ALA A 594 -15.11 -21.18 -15.46
CA ALA A 594 -14.92 -22.47 -14.81
C ALA A 594 -14.29 -22.31 -13.41
N GLN A 595 -13.27 -21.45 -13.26
CA GLN A 595 -12.64 -21.15 -11.98
C GLN A 595 -13.63 -20.46 -11.01
N GLU A 596 -14.41 -19.48 -11.48
CA GLU A 596 -15.41 -18.78 -10.68
C GLU A 596 -16.49 -19.75 -10.16
N GLN A 597 -17.07 -20.57 -11.02
CA GLN A 597 -18.07 -21.58 -10.64
C GLN A 597 -17.51 -22.60 -9.64
N TRP A 598 -16.25 -23.02 -9.83
CA TRP A 598 -15.61 -23.93 -8.89
C TRP A 598 -15.41 -23.27 -7.52
N ARG A 599 -14.96 -22.01 -7.49
CA ARG A 599 -14.80 -21.26 -6.24
C ARG A 599 -16.11 -21.02 -5.50
N GLU A 600 -17.18 -20.66 -6.20
CA GLU A 600 -18.52 -20.50 -5.60
C GLU A 600 -19.01 -21.78 -4.93
N LYS A 601 -18.74 -22.93 -5.55
CA LYS A 601 -19.17 -24.23 -5.06
C LYS A 601 -18.29 -24.78 -3.94
N GLU A 602 -16.98 -24.66 -4.08
CA GLU A 602 -15.99 -25.35 -3.25
C GLU A 602 -15.29 -24.44 -2.23
N CYS A 603 -15.18 -23.14 -2.51
CA CYS A 603 -14.57 -22.19 -1.60
C CYS A 603 -15.63 -21.45 -0.80
N PHE A 604 -15.32 -21.21 0.46
CA PHE A 604 -16.10 -20.25 1.23
C PHE A 604 -15.82 -18.84 0.68
N GLN A 605 -16.84 -17.98 0.65
CA GLN A 605 -16.58 -16.56 0.47
C GLN A 605 -15.86 -16.08 1.75
N ILE A 606 -14.59 -15.75 1.60
CA ILE A 606 -13.83 -15.08 2.67
C ILE A 606 -14.58 -13.79 3.00
N ASP A 607 -14.82 -13.55 4.29
CA ASP A 607 -15.36 -12.25 4.74
C ASP A 607 -14.31 -11.16 4.54
N GLY A 608 -14.18 -10.69 3.34
CA GLY A 608 -13.23 -9.64 2.98
C GLY A 608 -12.96 -9.60 1.49
N ILE A 609 -12.76 -8.41 0.99
CA ILE A 609 -12.41 -8.13 -0.40
C ILE A 609 -11.02 -7.53 -0.40
N MET A 610 -10.07 -8.23 -1.02
CA MET A 610 -8.71 -7.71 -1.24
C MET A 610 -8.69 -6.94 -2.57
N PRO A 611 -8.49 -5.62 -2.57
CA PRO A 611 -8.47 -4.83 -3.80
C PRO A 611 -7.45 -5.34 -4.82
N LEU A 612 -6.26 -5.77 -4.40
CA LEU A 612 -5.28 -6.38 -5.29
C LEU A 612 -5.86 -7.51 -6.13
N ALA A 613 -6.61 -8.43 -5.51
CA ALA A 613 -7.25 -9.54 -6.22
C ALA A 613 -8.30 -9.05 -7.22
N LEU A 614 -9.01 -7.97 -6.91
CA LEU A 614 -9.96 -7.31 -7.82
C LEU A 614 -9.22 -6.66 -9.01
N GLY A 615 -8.11 -5.98 -8.76
CA GLY A 615 -7.26 -5.39 -9.80
C GLY A 615 -6.80 -6.44 -10.81
N ARG A 616 -6.24 -7.56 -10.33
CA ARG A 616 -5.81 -8.69 -11.15
C ARG A 616 -6.97 -9.29 -11.96
N ARG A 617 -8.15 -9.42 -11.34
CA ARG A 617 -9.34 -9.90 -12.03
C ARG A 617 -9.79 -8.95 -13.16
N MET A 618 -9.71 -7.63 -12.95
CA MET A 618 -10.01 -6.65 -14.01
C MET A 618 -9.02 -6.72 -15.17
N GLN A 619 -7.71 -6.92 -14.89
CA GLN A 619 -6.74 -7.16 -15.96
C GLN A 619 -7.12 -8.41 -16.78
N ALA A 620 -7.48 -9.50 -16.10
CA ALA A 620 -7.92 -10.73 -16.77
C ALA A 620 -9.20 -10.51 -17.61
N TYR A 621 -10.19 -9.79 -17.09
CA TYR A 621 -11.41 -9.46 -17.84
C TYR A 621 -11.13 -8.58 -19.07
N GLY A 622 -10.09 -7.76 -19.04
CA GLY A 622 -9.62 -7.04 -20.21
C GLY A 622 -9.23 -7.97 -21.36
N TYR A 623 -8.49 -9.03 -21.08
CA TYR A 623 -8.07 -10.03 -22.07
C TYR A 623 -9.18 -11.02 -22.45
N SER A 624 -10.11 -11.33 -21.54
CA SER A 624 -11.28 -12.14 -21.85
C SER A 624 -12.42 -11.34 -22.54
N ARG A 625 -12.26 -10.00 -22.64
CA ARG A 625 -13.24 -9.10 -23.27
C ARG A 625 -14.61 -9.11 -22.60
N GLU A 626 -14.62 -8.83 -21.30
CA GLU A 626 -15.83 -8.80 -20.46
C GLU A 626 -15.98 -7.45 -19.75
N PRO A 627 -16.28 -6.36 -20.51
CA PRO A 627 -16.28 -4.99 -19.98
C PRO A 627 -17.36 -4.75 -18.91
N GLU A 628 -18.49 -5.44 -18.95
CA GLU A 628 -19.53 -5.33 -17.92
C GLU A 628 -19.04 -5.86 -16.57
N LYS A 629 -18.27 -6.94 -16.57
CA LYS A 629 -17.65 -7.47 -15.36
C LYS A 629 -16.57 -6.51 -14.81
N ILE A 630 -15.84 -5.81 -15.67
CA ILE A 630 -14.88 -4.79 -15.23
C ILE A 630 -15.61 -3.68 -14.48
N LEU A 631 -16.70 -3.15 -15.04
CA LEU A 631 -17.49 -2.11 -14.39
C LEU A 631 -18.09 -2.58 -13.05
N GLN A 632 -18.58 -3.81 -12.99
CA GLN A 632 -19.08 -4.42 -11.75
C GLN A 632 -17.99 -4.48 -10.68
N VAL A 633 -16.77 -4.93 -11.03
CA VAL A 633 -15.66 -5.06 -10.09
C VAL A 633 -15.15 -3.68 -9.64
N LEU A 634 -15.11 -2.68 -10.52
CA LEU A 634 -14.80 -1.30 -10.14
C LEU A 634 -15.77 -0.78 -9.07
N ARG A 635 -17.08 -0.97 -9.26
CA ARG A 635 -18.10 -0.58 -8.28
C ARG A 635 -17.91 -1.32 -6.96
N GLN A 636 -17.62 -2.63 -7.00
CA GLN A 636 -17.30 -3.41 -5.80
C GLN A 636 -16.07 -2.88 -5.06
N THR A 637 -15.03 -2.45 -5.78
CA THR A 637 -13.84 -1.82 -5.16
C THR A 637 -14.21 -0.52 -4.44
N GLY A 638 -15.17 0.25 -4.99
CA GLY A 638 -15.68 1.48 -4.38
C GLY A 638 -16.42 1.30 -3.07
N GLU A 639 -17.00 0.12 -2.80
CA GLU A 639 -17.74 -0.16 -1.56
C GLU A 639 -16.88 -0.03 -0.30
N GLY A 640 -15.56 -0.32 -0.40
CA GLY A 640 -14.61 -0.22 0.71
C GLY A 640 -14.04 1.17 0.94
N PHE A 641 -14.26 2.12 0.03
CA PHE A 641 -13.65 3.44 0.08
C PHE A 641 -14.11 4.26 1.29
N GLY A 642 -13.16 4.72 2.09
CA GLY A 642 -13.41 5.57 3.26
C GLY A 642 -14.07 4.85 4.44
N ALA A 643 -14.21 3.51 4.42
CA ALA A 643 -14.88 2.75 5.48
C ALA A 643 -14.12 2.80 6.82
N VAL A 644 -12.81 2.73 6.79
CA VAL A 644 -11.93 2.79 7.96
C VAL A 644 -11.28 4.16 8.07
N MET A 645 -10.47 4.53 7.09
CA MET A 645 -9.82 5.82 7.02
C MET A 645 -10.44 6.67 5.88
N PRO A 646 -10.81 7.94 6.11
CA PRO A 646 -11.27 8.83 5.06
C PRO A 646 -10.22 8.94 3.93
N GLY A 647 -10.66 8.74 2.69
CA GLY A 647 -9.79 8.83 1.53
C GLY A 647 -9.01 7.56 1.19
N ALA A 648 -9.11 6.49 1.98
CA ALA A 648 -8.39 5.24 1.74
C ALA A 648 -9.33 4.02 1.63
N THR A 649 -8.79 2.95 1.08
CA THR A 649 -9.38 1.62 1.09
C THR A 649 -8.43 0.70 1.86
N SER A 650 -8.95 -0.12 2.78
CA SER A 650 -8.15 -1.08 3.53
C SER A 650 -7.56 -2.15 2.63
N GLU A 651 -6.49 -2.79 3.07
CA GLU A 651 -5.87 -3.93 2.40
C GLU A 651 -6.86 -5.06 2.16
N ILE A 652 -7.64 -5.36 3.18
CA ILE A 652 -8.75 -6.32 3.10
C ILE A 652 -10.00 -5.63 3.66
N TYR A 653 -10.95 -5.32 2.77
CA TYR A 653 -12.23 -4.73 3.17
C TYR A 653 -13.06 -5.77 3.97
N PRO A 654 -13.77 -5.41 5.06
CA PRO A 654 -14.02 -4.02 5.46
C PRO A 654 -12.91 -3.34 6.27
N ASP A 655 -12.12 -4.03 7.07
CA ASP A 655 -11.32 -3.39 8.14
C ASP A 655 -10.05 -4.15 8.56
N ARG A 656 -9.50 -5.04 7.72
CA ARG A 656 -8.31 -5.84 8.06
C ARG A 656 -7.08 -5.42 7.28
N GLY A 657 -5.91 -5.72 7.87
CA GLY A 657 -4.59 -5.38 7.35
C GLY A 657 -4.30 -3.88 7.43
N CYS A 658 -3.50 -3.39 6.52
CA CYS A 658 -3.21 -1.96 6.42
C CYS A 658 -4.45 -1.14 6.08
N PHE A 659 -4.70 -0.06 6.80
CA PHE A 659 -5.81 0.86 6.48
C PHE A 659 -5.48 1.84 5.33
N VAL A 660 -4.20 1.94 4.96
CA VAL A 660 -3.68 2.53 3.73
C VAL A 660 -2.73 1.52 3.12
N GLN A 661 -3.06 0.98 1.95
CA GLN A 661 -2.26 -0.02 1.28
C GLN A 661 -1.87 0.44 -0.12
N GLY A 662 -0.56 0.42 -0.42
CA GLY A 662 0.00 0.94 -1.67
C GLY A 662 -0.48 0.19 -2.91
N TRP A 663 -0.52 -1.14 -2.86
CA TRP A 663 -0.97 -1.97 -3.99
C TRP A 663 -2.45 -1.81 -4.36
N ASN A 664 -3.26 -1.14 -3.51
CA ASN A 664 -4.66 -0.87 -3.85
C ASN A 664 -4.80 0.00 -5.11
N SER A 665 -3.77 0.78 -5.45
CA SER A 665 -3.69 1.55 -6.69
C SER A 665 -3.77 0.67 -7.95
N PHE A 666 -3.41 -0.61 -7.85
CA PHE A 666 -3.56 -1.60 -8.92
C PHE A 666 -5.02 -1.96 -9.24
N ALA A 667 -5.95 -1.72 -8.31
CA ALA A 667 -7.39 -1.88 -8.53
C ALA A 667 -8.11 -0.54 -8.74
N THR A 668 -7.63 0.53 -8.12
CA THR A 668 -8.33 1.81 -8.05
C THR A 668 -7.89 2.82 -9.11
N MET A 669 -6.69 2.64 -9.69
CA MET A 669 -6.14 3.55 -10.71
C MET A 669 -5.75 2.82 -12.01
N TRP A 670 -4.97 1.76 -11.90
CA TRP A 670 -4.37 1.07 -13.04
C TRP A 670 -5.38 0.53 -14.07
N PRO A 671 -6.56 -0.02 -13.73
CA PRO A 671 -7.48 -0.59 -14.70
C PRO A 671 -8.06 0.43 -15.69
N TYR A 672 -8.19 1.69 -15.32
CA TYR A 672 -8.66 2.73 -16.26
C TYR A 672 -7.70 2.90 -17.43
N PHE A 673 -6.40 2.89 -17.15
CA PHE A 673 -5.36 3.01 -18.16
C PHE A 673 -5.13 1.70 -18.92
N SER A 674 -4.86 0.62 -18.18
CA SER A 674 -4.37 -0.65 -18.76
C SER A 674 -5.48 -1.53 -19.35
N VAL A 675 -6.74 -1.33 -18.95
CA VAL A 675 -7.87 -2.18 -19.34
C VAL A 675 -8.94 -1.39 -20.10
N ILE A 676 -9.53 -0.35 -19.49
CA ILE A 676 -10.61 0.42 -20.15
C ILE A 676 -10.07 1.05 -21.42
N PHE A 677 -9.01 1.86 -21.32
CA PHE A 677 -8.33 2.40 -22.52
C PHE A 677 -7.37 1.40 -23.15
N GLY A 678 -6.94 0.37 -22.39
CA GLY A 678 -6.06 -0.69 -22.85
C GLY A 678 -4.70 -0.18 -23.34
N VAL A 679 -4.16 0.87 -22.70
CA VAL A 679 -2.94 1.54 -23.12
C VAL A 679 -1.70 0.73 -22.71
N ARG A 680 -0.80 0.52 -23.67
CA ARG A 680 0.52 -0.06 -23.47
C ARG A 680 1.57 0.85 -24.10
N PRO A 681 2.26 1.67 -23.29
CA PRO A 681 3.28 2.58 -23.79
C PRO A 681 4.53 1.82 -24.22
N ARG A 682 5.19 2.35 -25.25
CA ARG A 682 6.51 1.98 -25.74
C ARG A 682 7.31 3.25 -25.97
N ALA A 683 7.66 3.91 -24.87
CA ALA A 683 8.23 5.27 -24.90
C ALA A 683 9.52 5.36 -25.75
N GLY A 684 10.40 4.36 -25.66
CA GLY A 684 11.63 4.30 -26.48
C GLY A 684 11.36 4.26 -27.99
N GLN A 685 10.18 3.80 -28.41
CA GLN A 685 9.75 3.73 -29.81
C GLN A 685 8.78 4.85 -30.17
N LYS A 686 8.43 5.72 -29.24
CA LYS A 686 7.37 6.73 -29.35
C LYS A 686 6.06 6.13 -29.87
N GLU A 687 5.63 5.03 -29.26
CA GLU A 687 4.47 4.27 -29.66
C GLU A 687 3.53 4.01 -28.49
N LEU A 688 2.21 4.11 -28.73
CA LEU A 688 1.18 3.60 -27.84
C LEU A 688 0.42 2.49 -28.54
N ILE A 689 0.24 1.35 -27.87
CA ILE A 689 -0.72 0.34 -28.30
C ILE A 689 -1.99 0.55 -27.49
N LEU A 690 -3.14 0.62 -28.14
CA LEU A 690 -4.46 0.68 -27.52
C LEU A 690 -5.19 -0.63 -27.77
N GLN A 691 -5.65 -1.25 -26.70
CA GLN A 691 -6.47 -2.47 -26.75
C GLN A 691 -7.65 -2.32 -25.77
N PRO A 692 -8.57 -1.39 -26.03
CA PRO A 692 -9.62 -1.03 -25.10
C PRO A 692 -10.60 -2.17 -24.83
N CYS A 693 -11.15 -2.22 -23.61
CA CYS A 693 -12.24 -3.11 -23.22
C CYS A 693 -13.37 -2.27 -22.64
N ILE A 694 -14.38 -1.97 -23.47
CA ILE A 694 -15.41 -0.98 -23.20
C ILE A 694 -16.81 -1.49 -23.50
N CYS A 695 -17.83 -0.95 -22.79
CA CYS A 695 -19.24 -1.14 -23.06
C CYS A 695 -20.02 0.17 -22.89
N PRO A 696 -21.24 0.27 -23.48
CA PRO A 696 -22.04 1.50 -23.40
C PRO A 696 -22.35 1.97 -21.98
N ASP A 697 -22.48 1.05 -21.02
CA ASP A 697 -22.75 1.36 -19.60
C ASP A 697 -21.62 2.13 -18.90
N MET A 698 -20.44 2.17 -19.50
CA MET A 698 -19.34 3.00 -19.00
C MET A 698 -19.54 4.50 -19.30
N GLY A 699 -20.40 4.86 -20.24
CA GLY A 699 -20.72 6.26 -20.54
C GLY A 699 -19.48 7.09 -20.90
N LYS A 700 -19.27 8.21 -20.18
CA LYS A 700 -18.15 9.13 -20.44
C LYS A 700 -17.05 8.95 -19.39
N ILE A 701 -15.84 8.65 -19.88
CA ILE A 701 -14.64 8.56 -19.06
C ILE A 701 -13.54 9.43 -19.67
N SER A 702 -12.83 10.17 -18.84
CA SER A 702 -11.58 10.81 -19.26
C SER A 702 -10.47 10.53 -18.26
N LEU A 703 -9.29 10.25 -18.79
CA LEU A 703 -8.04 10.07 -18.03
C LEU A 703 -7.02 11.03 -18.63
N THR A 704 -6.74 12.12 -17.91
CA THR A 704 -5.98 13.27 -18.45
C THR A 704 -4.66 13.45 -17.71
N GLY A 705 -3.62 13.89 -18.43
CA GLY A 705 -2.32 14.17 -17.83
C GLY A 705 -1.53 12.94 -17.42
N VAL A 706 -1.76 11.78 -18.06
CA VAL A 706 -0.93 10.58 -17.84
C VAL A 706 0.47 10.84 -18.36
N MET A 707 1.47 10.65 -17.53
CA MET A 707 2.86 10.96 -17.86
C MET A 707 3.55 9.80 -18.55
N ILE A 708 3.95 9.99 -19.81
CA ILE A 708 4.73 9.02 -20.58
C ILE A 708 5.91 9.76 -21.23
N ALA A 709 7.12 9.27 -21.07
CA ALA A 709 8.36 9.94 -21.49
C ALA A 709 8.46 11.41 -21.00
N GLY A 710 8.02 11.66 -19.77
CA GLY A 710 7.98 13.01 -19.17
C GLY A 710 6.98 13.97 -19.84
N ARG A 711 6.01 13.48 -20.62
CA ARG A 711 5.01 14.26 -21.33
C ARG A 711 3.60 13.83 -20.98
N PRO A 712 2.63 14.77 -20.89
CA PRO A 712 1.24 14.43 -20.58
C PRO A 712 0.52 13.88 -21.82
N PHE A 713 -0.24 12.82 -21.61
CA PHE A 713 -1.19 12.22 -22.54
C PHE A 713 -2.58 12.23 -21.94
N SER A 714 -3.61 12.33 -22.79
CA SER A 714 -4.99 12.30 -22.33
C SER A 714 -5.84 11.36 -23.19
N PHE A 715 -6.74 10.65 -22.53
CA PHE A 715 -7.61 9.63 -23.11
C PHE A 715 -9.05 9.94 -22.76
N PHE A 716 -9.94 9.95 -23.74
CA PHE A 716 -11.35 10.26 -23.58
C PHE A 716 -12.17 9.16 -24.22
N LEU A 717 -13.15 8.64 -23.51
CA LEU A 717 -14.16 7.70 -23.97
C LEU A 717 -15.52 8.36 -23.92
N ASP A 718 -16.29 8.23 -24.98
CA ASP A 718 -17.69 8.60 -25.05
C ASP A 718 -18.46 7.58 -25.88
N PHE A 719 -19.78 7.50 -25.70
CA PHE A 719 -20.66 6.70 -26.51
C PHE A 719 -21.74 7.59 -27.17
N GLU A 720 -21.82 7.53 -28.50
CA GLU A 720 -22.83 8.22 -29.29
C GLU A 720 -23.60 7.18 -30.12
N GLU A 721 -24.93 7.13 -29.99
CA GLU A 721 -25.79 6.20 -30.70
C GLU A 721 -25.32 4.73 -30.65
N GLY A 722 -24.77 4.28 -29.50
CA GLY A 722 -24.26 2.93 -29.31
C GLY A 722 -22.84 2.68 -29.87
N ARG A 723 -22.22 3.70 -30.47
CA ARG A 723 -20.83 3.64 -30.95
C ARG A 723 -19.87 4.17 -29.90
N GLY A 724 -18.79 3.45 -29.63
CA GLY A 724 -17.70 3.93 -28.79
C GLY A 724 -16.79 4.89 -29.55
N ARG A 725 -16.45 6.02 -28.94
CA ARG A 725 -15.45 6.96 -29.46
C ARG A 725 -14.34 7.12 -28.45
N ILE A 726 -13.11 6.79 -28.85
CA ILE A 726 -11.90 7.08 -28.05
C ILE A 726 -11.15 8.21 -28.75
N ARG A 727 -10.89 9.30 -28.02
CA ARG A 727 -9.98 10.36 -28.43
C ARG A 727 -8.73 10.31 -27.59
N VAL A 728 -7.57 10.35 -28.27
CA VAL A 728 -6.26 10.36 -27.63
C VAL A 728 -5.56 11.67 -27.95
N GLU A 729 -5.20 12.42 -26.92
CA GLU A 729 -4.36 13.61 -27.06
C GLU A 729 -2.91 13.22 -26.79
N ILE A 730 -2.05 13.44 -27.79
CA ILE A 730 -0.62 13.14 -27.76
C ILE A 730 0.21 14.42 -27.72
N PRO A 731 1.41 14.43 -27.09
CA PRO A 731 2.22 15.64 -26.93
C PRO A 731 2.88 16.11 -28.24
N SER A 732 2.97 15.27 -29.26
CA SER A 732 3.50 15.63 -30.58
C SER A 732 3.15 14.58 -31.64
N ALA A 733 3.10 14.98 -32.90
CA ALA A 733 2.86 14.10 -34.07
C ALA A 733 3.94 13.02 -34.29
N GLN A 734 5.02 13.00 -33.50
CA GLN A 734 6.04 11.96 -33.56
C GLN A 734 5.60 10.64 -32.91
N TRP A 735 4.55 10.66 -32.06
CA TRP A 735 3.98 9.48 -31.44
C TRP A 735 3.04 8.76 -32.38
N ARG A 736 3.16 7.44 -32.42
CA ARG A 736 2.24 6.57 -33.16
C ARG A 736 1.26 5.92 -32.17
N VAL A 737 0.01 5.85 -32.57
CA VAL A 737 -1.03 5.17 -31.81
C VAL A 737 -1.56 4.01 -32.64
N ASN A 738 -1.35 2.79 -32.17
CA ASN A 738 -1.76 1.57 -32.85
C ASN A 738 -2.96 0.96 -32.10
N LEU A 739 -4.09 0.85 -32.80
CA LEU A 739 -5.29 0.23 -32.26
C LEU A 739 -5.27 -1.28 -32.55
N VAL A 740 -5.45 -2.06 -31.48
CA VAL A 740 -5.76 -3.50 -31.54
C VAL A 740 -7.23 -3.69 -31.20
N TRP A 741 -8.06 -3.82 -32.25
CA TRP A 741 -9.51 -3.99 -32.10
C TRP A 741 -9.96 -5.14 -33.01
N GLU A 742 -10.47 -6.22 -32.41
CA GLU A 742 -10.99 -7.37 -33.15
C GLU A 742 -12.46 -7.14 -33.46
N GLU A 743 -12.86 -7.14 -34.75
CA GLU A 743 -14.22 -6.84 -35.23
C GLU A 743 -15.23 -7.98 -34.99
N GLU A 744 -14.77 -9.21 -34.74
CA GLU A 744 -15.62 -10.40 -34.74
C GLU A 744 -16.17 -10.77 -33.35
N GLN A 745 -17.03 -9.98 -32.74
CA GLN A 745 -17.90 -10.46 -31.66
C GLN A 745 -19.29 -9.81 -31.74
N ASP A 746 -20.34 -10.61 -31.78
CA ASP A 746 -21.73 -10.16 -31.68
C ASP A 746 -21.94 -9.31 -30.41
N GLY A 747 -22.43 -8.06 -30.60
CA GLY A 747 -22.76 -7.15 -29.51
C GLY A 747 -21.69 -6.13 -29.10
N LYS A 748 -20.52 -6.08 -29.75
CA LYS A 748 -19.52 -5.02 -29.51
C LYS A 748 -19.97 -3.70 -30.12
N PRO A 749 -19.74 -2.55 -29.45
CA PRO A 749 -19.92 -1.25 -30.05
C PRO A 749 -18.93 -1.05 -31.19
N GLU A 750 -19.37 -0.41 -32.29
CA GLU A 750 -18.45 0.10 -33.29
C GLU A 750 -17.52 1.13 -32.62
N LEU A 751 -16.22 1.06 -32.89
CA LEU A 751 -15.23 1.91 -32.25
C LEU A 751 -14.58 2.87 -33.25
N VAL A 752 -14.59 4.15 -32.93
CA VAL A 752 -13.86 5.21 -33.65
C VAL A 752 -12.73 5.70 -32.73
N VAL A 753 -11.49 5.74 -33.25
CA VAL A 753 -10.36 6.31 -32.55
C VAL A 753 -9.86 7.56 -33.28
N GLU A 754 -9.80 8.65 -32.54
CA GLU A 754 -9.31 9.95 -33.01
C GLU A 754 -7.99 10.26 -32.28
N VAL A 755 -6.93 10.59 -33.03
CA VAL A 755 -5.65 11.03 -32.47
C VAL A 755 -5.46 12.49 -32.77
N CYS A 756 -5.24 13.30 -31.74
CA CYS A 756 -5.09 14.74 -31.85
C CYS A 756 -3.78 15.17 -31.18
N ASP A 757 -3.11 16.19 -31.72
CA ASP A 757 -2.03 16.86 -30.99
C ASP A 757 -2.63 17.60 -29.78
N ALA A 758 -2.02 17.46 -28.59
CA ALA A 758 -2.41 18.25 -27.45
C ALA A 758 -2.25 19.74 -27.79
N LYS A 759 -3.29 20.52 -27.58
CA LYS A 759 -3.20 21.97 -27.76
C LYS A 759 -2.18 22.48 -26.76
N ALA A 760 -1.11 23.11 -27.26
CA ALA A 760 -0.04 23.71 -26.50
C ALA A 760 -0.53 24.72 -25.46
#